data_d80310df72ce7d6470c87d6535aa6666
#
_entry.id   d80310df72ce7d6470c87d6535aa6666
#
_cell.length_a   1.000
_cell.length_b   1.000
_cell.length_c   1.000
_cell.angle_alpha   90.00
_cell.angle_beta   90.00
_cell.angle_gamma   90.00
#
_symmetry.space_group_name_H-M   'P 1'
#
loop_
_entity.id
_entity.type
_entity.pdbx_description
1 polymer ?
#
loop_
_entity_poly.entity_id
_entity_poly.type
_entity_poly.pdbx_seq_one_letter_code
_entity_poly.pdbx_strand_id
1 'polypeptide(L)'
;MAVETVLIEKLGEQVFSALMNQAQFALDFKNQFQALKTQLDLVKAFLADTNNLKMKKETLKTSLIKLRDLVYEADDILTDCVLRYDYQKDGSCSKYTPDEFFFRCRMGRQLMDLNSRMGKMGSDLSAYLTPQHLLSLGDNTYRAKVFTSQDFEPSEVIGLEEDIEKLKRWTFSASGVLQRIGIVGMGGLGKTTIAQKFFEDRAVAGCFDKKIWVSVSQDFSDERIIKSILVQLGENPSPVSDLGQMLHVINQSLQGQSCLIVMDDVWSFNQDWWGKLCSAIQKTEKRSCVMITTRNEDVATHMGVESSRIHHPKVLDEKDSWSLFCNFAFQETKGKCSNSQFEKVGKEIVGKCGGLPLAIKTIAASLATEVHNLGKWKDILDHFHELTTRKQNSSVKTSLQLSYDALPTHLKQFLLCFSIYPEDFVIQAEQLVHWWVGEGFIQRTEHSKTAEDLGYEYLTDLVRRCLVEVVERRGYDGRVYSCKMHDLVRDLTTMFAEDEMLCSFEAGKQKLSPDSRWLGLTSEMSTATLKHCSKLRALLLMASSQGQFPFSKNQMVSLDSLRVLDLSRIRLDSTSMEKLLSWIFSLQRLAYLNLSGAVGLKEMPSSIRKLRNLHLLILAECSDLTKLHPSISYLKNLIVLDCGSCGLQYLPQGIGNLSQLQELSGFRVVRQATPQSCHLLELKQLVQLRVLRMNLSNESEITESEGEILSKLVKLRVLAINTEDCKDRTILEMLDRLHPPPNLKELYLRRYPHKRLPKWINPTKLSVLQYLCLENGSALKSINPSAHSEEESAFSWNYLEGLCLKFLPFLDEDWTDLQKTMQSIRYVEVSNCFNLKNFPCPVDKSGIWRKVED
;
A
#
# COMPACT_ATOMS: atom_id res chain seq x y z
N MET A 1 -14.97 -16.72 -3.76
CA MET A 1 -15.59 -16.51 -5.08
C MET A 1 -15.04 -15.30 -5.82
N ALA A 2 -14.72 -14.22 -5.13
CA ALA A 2 -14.09 -13.06 -5.78
C ALA A 2 -12.73 -13.42 -6.41
N VAL A 3 -11.94 -14.17 -5.65
CA VAL A 3 -10.60 -14.61 -6.06
C VAL A 3 -10.67 -15.54 -7.28
N GLU A 4 -11.64 -16.44 -7.32
CA GLU A 4 -11.80 -17.41 -8.42
C GLU A 4 -12.15 -16.73 -9.73
N THR A 5 -13.06 -15.77 -9.72
CA THR A 5 -13.49 -15.07 -10.94
C THR A 5 -12.30 -14.39 -11.62
N VAL A 6 -11.47 -13.67 -10.84
CA VAL A 6 -10.30 -12.98 -11.38
C VAL A 6 -9.21 -13.96 -11.83
N LEU A 7 -8.99 -15.04 -11.09
CA LEU A 7 -8.06 -16.08 -11.51
C LEU A 7 -8.52 -16.78 -12.80
N ILE A 8 -9.81 -17.04 -12.97
CA ILE A 8 -10.35 -17.65 -14.18
C ILE A 8 -10.17 -16.72 -15.39
N GLU A 9 -10.36 -15.42 -15.24
CA GLU A 9 -10.09 -14.44 -16.30
C GLU A 9 -8.62 -14.46 -16.71
N LYS A 10 -7.70 -14.41 -15.74
CA LYS A 10 -6.25 -14.52 -15.96
C LYS A 10 -5.90 -15.84 -16.69
N LEU A 11 -6.45 -16.96 -16.24
CA LEU A 11 -6.20 -18.28 -16.84
C LEU A 11 -6.69 -18.36 -18.27
N GLY A 12 -7.85 -17.75 -18.58
CA GLY A 12 -8.38 -17.64 -19.94
C GLY A 12 -7.39 -16.95 -20.88
N GLU A 13 -6.79 -15.85 -20.45
CA GLU A 13 -5.74 -15.13 -21.19
C GLU A 13 -4.45 -15.95 -21.31
N GLN A 14 -3.99 -16.58 -20.23
CA GLN A 14 -2.79 -17.45 -20.27
C GLN A 14 -2.97 -18.65 -21.17
N VAL A 15 -4.12 -19.33 -21.10
CA VAL A 15 -4.43 -20.47 -21.99
C VAL A 15 -4.45 -20.01 -23.44
N PHE A 16 -5.08 -18.86 -23.72
CA PHE A 16 -5.11 -18.29 -25.07
C PHE A 16 -3.69 -17.94 -25.54
N SER A 17 -2.89 -17.25 -24.69
CA SER A 17 -1.49 -16.92 -25.02
C SER A 17 -0.64 -18.18 -25.25
N ALA A 18 -0.80 -19.21 -24.42
CA ALA A 18 -0.10 -20.48 -24.58
C ALA A 18 -0.47 -21.20 -25.89
N LEU A 19 -1.74 -21.14 -26.29
CA LEU A 19 -2.23 -21.72 -27.56
C LEU A 19 -1.74 -20.92 -28.77
N MET A 20 -1.72 -19.59 -28.70
CA MET A 20 -1.37 -18.73 -29.83
C MET A 20 0.14 -18.65 -30.11
N ASN A 21 0.95 -18.65 -29.04
CA ASN A 21 2.41 -18.43 -29.14
C ASN A 21 3.23 -19.70 -29.40
N GLN A 22 2.61 -20.91 -29.42
CA GLN A 22 3.35 -22.18 -29.34
C GLN A 22 2.82 -23.28 -30.29
N ALA A 23 3.01 -23.08 -31.58
CA ALA A 23 2.46 -24.02 -32.59
C ALA A 23 2.74 -25.51 -32.29
N GLN A 24 3.90 -25.85 -31.74
CA GLN A 24 4.30 -27.26 -31.54
C GLN A 24 3.92 -27.81 -30.15
N PHE A 25 4.09 -27.00 -29.10
CA PHE A 25 3.66 -27.34 -27.72
C PHE A 25 2.14 -27.32 -27.60
N ALA A 26 1.49 -26.34 -28.28
CA ALA A 26 0.05 -26.27 -28.37
C ALA A 26 -0.58 -27.44 -29.16
N LEU A 27 0.12 -27.99 -30.17
CA LEU A 27 -0.37 -29.16 -30.89
C LEU A 27 -0.45 -30.39 -30.00
N ASP A 28 0.51 -30.61 -29.11
CA ASP A 28 0.53 -31.77 -28.20
C ASP A 28 -0.58 -31.72 -27.15
N PHE A 29 -1.00 -30.52 -26.69
CA PHE A 29 -1.98 -30.32 -25.61
C PHE A 29 -3.23 -29.52 -26.04
N LYS A 30 -3.41 -29.27 -27.34
CA LYS A 30 -4.47 -28.40 -27.84
C LYS A 30 -5.86 -28.78 -27.32
N ASN A 31 -6.18 -30.07 -27.38
CA ASN A 31 -7.49 -30.56 -26.93
C ASN A 31 -7.67 -30.38 -25.43
N GLN A 32 -6.63 -30.63 -24.63
CA GLN A 32 -6.65 -30.46 -23.16
C GLN A 32 -6.79 -29.00 -22.79
N PHE A 33 -6.07 -28.09 -23.43
CA PHE A 33 -6.18 -26.65 -23.22
C PHE A 33 -7.55 -26.12 -23.64
N GLN A 34 -8.08 -26.56 -24.77
CA GLN A 34 -9.41 -26.15 -25.22
C GLN A 34 -10.50 -26.65 -24.25
N ALA A 35 -10.39 -27.90 -23.78
CA ALA A 35 -11.29 -28.43 -22.77
C ALA A 35 -11.21 -27.64 -21.47
N LEU A 36 -9.98 -27.32 -20.99
CA LEU A 36 -9.78 -26.54 -19.79
C LEU A 36 -10.40 -25.13 -19.91
N LYS A 37 -10.19 -24.46 -21.04
CA LYS A 37 -10.79 -23.15 -21.30
C LYS A 37 -12.31 -23.22 -21.24
N THR A 38 -12.92 -24.21 -21.91
CA THR A 38 -14.37 -24.38 -21.87
C THR A 38 -14.89 -24.61 -20.45
N GLN A 39 -14.19 -25.43 -19.65
CA GLN A 39 -14.56 -25.65 -18.25
C GLN A 39 -14.43 -24.37 -17.41
N LEU A 40 -13.36 -23.59 -17.60
CA LEU A 40 -13.17 -22.31 -16.91
C LEU A 40 -14.25 -21.28 -17.27
N ASP A 41 -14.64 -21.20 -18.54
CA ASP A 41 -15.73 -20.32 -19.01
C ASP A 41 -17.08 -20.72 -18.39
N LEU A 42 -17.38 -22.02 -18.29
CA LEU A 42 -18.57 -22.54 -17.60
C LEU A 42 -18.55 -22.19 -16.10
N VAL A 43 -17.41 -22.37 -15.46
CA VAL A 43 -17.24 -22.01 -14.04
C VAL A 43 -17.42 -20.50 -13.83
N LYS A 44 -16.89 -19.68 -14.73
CA LYS A 44 -17.07 -18.23 -14.69
C LYS A 44 -18.55 -17.84 -14.75
N ALA A 45 -19.29 -18.42 -15.70
CA ALA A 45 -20.73 -18.21 -15.82
C ALA A 45 -21.47 -18.64 -14.54
N PHE A 46 -21.16 -19.83 -14.01
CA PHE A 46 -21.74 -20.33 -12.76
C PHE A 46 -21.48 -19.40 -11.58
N LEU A 47 -20.25 -18.89 -11.43
CA LEU A 47 -19.90 -17.95 -10.36
C LEU A 47 -20.64 -16.62 -10.48
N ALA A 48 -20.88 -16.13 -11.69
CA ALA A 48 -21.69 -14.93 -11.95
C ALA A 48 -23.14 -15.14 -11.50
N ASP A 49 -23.73 -16.27 -11.85
CA ASP A 49 -25.13 -16.60 -11.53
C ASP A 49 -25.35 -16.87 -10.03
N THR A 50 -24.33 -17.38 -9.33
CA THR A 50 -24.45 -17.78 -7.91
C THR A 50 -24.08 -16.69 -6.93
N ASN A 51 -23.61 -15.52 -7.36
CA ASN A 51 -23.23 -14.43 -6.46
C ASN A 51 -24.33 -14.03 -5.47
N ASN A 52 -25.61 -14.19 -5.86
CA ASN A 52 -26.77 -13.87 -5.03
C ASN A 52 -27.29 -15.05 -4.18
N LEU A 53 -26.82 -16.28 -4.40
CA LEU A 53 -27.32 -17.52 -3.78
C LEU A 53 -26.48 -18.02 -2.57
N LYS A 54 -25.40 -17.36 -2.25
CA LYS A 54 -24.27 -17.84 -1.45
C LYS A 54 -24.53 -18.27 -0.01
N MET A 55 -25.49 -17.72 0.64
CA MET A 55 -25.54 -17.75 2.11
C MET A 55 -26.36 -18.91 2.70
N LYS A 56 -26.94 -19.79 1.91
CA LYS A 56 -28.00 -20.69 2.40
C LYS A 56 -27.67 -22.19 2.47
N LYS A 57 -26.55 -22.68 1.90
CA LYS A 57 -26.26 -24.14 1.91
C LYS A 57 -24.76 -24.43 2.13
N GLU A 58 -24.42 -25.12 3.20
CA GLU A 58 -23.06 -25.62 3.52
C GLU A 58 -22.45 -26.50 2.40
N THR A 59 -23.30 -27.31 1.72
CA THR A 59 -22.88 -28.11 0.57
C THR A 59 -22.37 -27.28 -0.60
N LEU A 60 -22.98 -26.13 -0.87
CA LEU A 60 -22.53 -25.21 -1.90
C LEU A 60 -21.18 -24.56 -1.53
N LYS A 61 -21.02 -24.18 -0.26
CA LYS A 61 -19.74 -23.64 0.25
C LYS A 61 -18.59 -24.63 0.06
N THR A 62 -18.81 -25.92 0.44
CA THR A 62 -17.81 -26.97 0.26
C THR A 62 -17.45 -27.20 -1.22
N SER A 63 -18.44 -27.17 -2.12
CA SER A 63 -18.22 -27.32 -3.56
C SER A 63 -17.43 -26.15 -4.15
N LEU A 64 -17.69 -24.91 -3.70
CA LEU A 64 -16.96 -23.72 -4.12
C LEU A 64 -15.50 -23.73 -3.64
N ILE A 65 -15.22 -24.23 -2.44
CA ILE A 65 -13.85 -24.41 -1.93
C ILE A 65 -13.07 -25.40 -2.82
N LYS A 66 -13.67 -26.55 -3.15
CA LYS A 66 -13.06 -27.53 -4.05
C LYS A 66 -12.82 -26.96 -5.45
N LEU A 67 -13.78 -26.19 -5.96
CA LEU A 67 -13.65 -25.50 -7.23
C LEU A 67 -12.46 -24.53 -7.24
N ARG A 68 -12.29 -23.76 -6.16
CA ARG A 68 -11.15 -22.87 -5.98
C ARG A 68 -9.83 -23.63 -6.05
N ASP A 69 -9.72 -24.75 -5.34
CA ASP A 69 -8.51 -25.57 -5.36
C ASP A 69 -8.17 -26.02 -6.79
N LEU A 70 -9.19 -26.41 -7.59
CA LEU A 70 -9.00 -26.78 -8.99
C LEU A 70 -8.54 -25.57 -9.86
N VAL A 71 -9.08 -24.38 -9.62
CA VAL A 71 -8.66 -23.16 -10.34
C VAL A 71 -7.21 -22.80 -10.02
N TYR A 72 -6.80 -22.90 -8.75
CA TYR A 72 -5.39 -22.69 -8.37
C TYR A 72 -4.45 -23.74 -8.97
N GLU A 73 -4.88 -25.02 -9.01
CA GLU A 73 -4.11 -26.08 -9.65
C GLU A 73 -3.96 -25.82 -11.15
N ALA A 74 -5.03 -25.33 -11.81
CA ALA A 74 -4.97 -24.90 -13.20
C ALA A 74 -3.93 -23.79 -13.42
N ASP A 75 -3.91 -22.75 -12.56
CA ASP A 75 -2.93 -21.67 -12.62
C ASP A 75 -1.50 -22.20 -12.47
N ASP A 76 -1.28 -23.14 -11.57
CA ASP A 76 0.04 -23.72 -11.34
C ASP A 76 0.52 -24.53 -12.56
N ILE A 77 -0.32 -25.39 -13.11
CA ILE A 77 0.01 -26.19 -14.31
C ILE A 77 0.28 -25.31 -15.52
N LEU A 78 -0.57 -24.32 -15.77
CA LEU A 78 -0.39 -23.40 -16.90
C LEU A 78 0.87 -22.56 -16.77
N THR A 79 1.17 -22.09 -15.58
CA THR A 79 2.42 -21.38 -15.30
C THR A 79 3.64 -22.24 -15.59
N ASP A 80 3.65 -23.52 -15.16
CA ASP A 80 4.75 -24.45 -15.46
C ASP A 80 4.93 -24.65 -16.97
N CYS A 81 3.83 -24.72 -17.71
CA CYS A 81 3.87 -24.84 -19.18
C CYS A 81 4.49 -23.60 -19.83
N VAL A 82 4.11 -22.40 -19.39
CA VAL A 82 4.68 -21.13 -19.89
C VAL A 82 6.17 -21.03 -19.57
N LEU A 83 6.56 -21.30 -18.32
CA LEU A 83 7.95 -21.26 -17.89
C LEU A 83 8.84 -22.24 -18.69
N ARG A 84 8.33 -23.46 -18.93
CA ARG A 84 9.06 -24.46 -19.71
C ARG A 84 9.31 -24.02 -21.15
N TYR A 85 8.32 -23.37 -21.76
CA TYR A 85 8.47 -22.79 -23.07
C TYR A 85 9.55 -21.69 -23.11
N ASP A 86 9.54 -20.78 -22.15
CA ASP A 86 10.55 -19.70 -22.07
C ASP A 86 11.97 -20.26 -21.96
N TYR A 87 12.15 -21.36 -21.22
CA TYR A 87 13.43 -22.08 -21.17
C TYR A 87 13.85 -22.67 -22.52
N GLN A 88 12.89 -23.14 -23.31
CA GLN A 88 13.16 -23.68 -24.66
C GLN A 88 13.53 -22.59 -25.65
N LYS A 89 12.83 -21.46 -25.61
CA LYS A 89 13.03 -20.33 -26.50
C LYS A 89 14.43 -19.73 -26.36
N ASP A 90 14.94 -19.65 -25.15
CA ASP A 90 16.29 -19.12 -24.85
C ASP A 90 17.41 -20.14 -25.06
N GLY A 91 17.12 -21.32 -25.58
CA GLY A 91 18.12 -22.38 -25.77
C GLY A 91 18.62 -23.01 -24.46
N SER A 92 18.01 -22.67 -23.33
CA SER A 92 18.39 -23.20 -22.00
C SER A 92 17.94 -24.65 -21.80
N CYS A 93 17.05 -25.16 -22.65
CA CYS A 93 16.55 -26.53 -22.65
C CYS A 93 16.35 -27.02 -24.08
N SER A 94 16.94 -28.18 -24.43
CA SER A 94 16.72 -28.77 -25.75
C SER A 94 15.37 -29.46 -25.83
N LYS A 95 14.67 -29.33 -26.99
CA LYS A 95 13.35 -29.95 -27.26
C LYS A 95 13.35 -31.49 -27.25
N TYR A 96 14.53 -32.11 -27.32
CA TYR A 96 14.71 -33.58 -27.51
C TYR A 96 15.42 -34.23 -26.32
N THR A 97 15.36 -33.65 -25.12
CA THR A 97 15.96 -34.28 -23.92
C THR A 97 14.97 -35.22 -23.24
N PRO A 98 15.45 -36.26 -22.53
CA PRO A 98 14.59 -37.12 -21.70
C PRO A 98 13.74 -36.32 -20.71
N ASP A 99 14.32 -35.27 -20.12
CA ASP A 99 13.64 -34.37 -19.17
C ASP A 99 12.44 -33.68 -19.80
N GLU A 100 12.52 -33.29 -21.08
CA GLU A 100 11.42 -32.69 -21.80
C GLU A 100 10.29 -33.69 -22.04
N PHE A 101 10.63 -34.92 -22.41
CA PHE A 101 9.67 -36.00 -22.59
C PHE A 101 8.94 -36.29 -21.26
N PHE A 102 9.65 -36.43 -20.16
CA PHE A 102 9.05 -36.65 -18.84
C PHE A 102 8.16 -35.48 -18.41
N PHE A 103 8.60 -34.23 -18.66
CA PHE A 103 7.79 -33.05 -18.40
C PHE A 103 6.48 -33.09 -19.17
N ARG A 104 6.50 -33.33 -20.46
CA ARG A 104 5.28 -33.41 -21.33
C ARG A 104 4.36 -34.52 -20.86
N CYS A 105 4.88 -35.70 -20.57
CA CYS A 105 4.06 -36.81 -20.05
C CYS A 105 3.40 -36.48 -18.70
N ARG A 106 4.11 -35.78 -17.82
CA ARG A 106 3.56 -35.34 -16.54
C ARG A 106 2.46 -34.31 -16.74
N MET A 107 2.72 -33.26 -17.51
CA MET A 107 1.76 -32.20 -17.78
C MET A 107 0.50 -32.72 -18.46
N GLY A 108 0.65 -33.58 -19.46
CA GLY A 108 -0.48 -34.20 -20.14
C GLY A 108 -1.40 -34.95 -19.17
N ARG A 109 -0.82 -35.75 -18.26
CA ARG A 109 -1.60 -36.47 -17.24
C ARG A 109 -2.28 -35.51 -16.25
N GLN A 110 -1.57 -34.46 -15.79
CA GLN A 110 -2.14 -33.49 -14.88
C GLN A 110 -3.29 -32.71 -15.53
N LEU A 111 -3.14 -32.28 -16.79
CA LEU A 111 -4.20 -31.59 -17.53
C LEU A 111 -5.43 -32.49 -17.77
N MET A 112 -5.24 -33.77 -18.10
CA MET A 112 -6.35 -34.72 -18.24
C MET A 112 -7.09 -34.95 -16.93
N ASP A 113 -6.35 -35.15 -15.82
CA ASP A 113 -6.94 -35.34 -14.49
C ASP A 113 -7.71 -34.11 -14.05
N LEU A 114 -7.09 -32.92 -14.20
CA LEU A 114 -7.72 -31.64 -13.87
C LEU A 114 -9.02 -31.42 -14.67
N ASN A 115 -9.00 -31.64 -16.00
CA ASN A 115 -10.19 -31.54 -16.86
C ASN A 115 -11.30 -32.49 -16.43
N SER A 116 -10.96 -33.74 -16.07
CA SER A 116 -11.92 -34.71 -15.58
C SER A 116 -12.57 -34.25 -14.26
N ARG A 117 -11.76 -33.72 -13.30
CA ARG A 117 -12.25 -33.23 -12.01
C ARG A 117 -13.09 -31.96 -12.17
N MET A 118 -12.68 -31.03 -13.02
CA MET A 118 -13.45 -29.82 -13.32
C MET A 118 -14.77 -30.14 -14.01
N GLY A 119 -14.79 -31.08 -14.97
CA GLY A 119 -16.01 -31.54 -15.65
C GLY A 119 -17.02 -32.15 -14.66
N LYS A 120 -16.57 -33.01 -13.75
CA LYS A 120 -17.43 -33.54 -12.67
C LYS A 120 -17.97 -32.43 -11.79
N MET A 121 -17.11 -31.49 -11.38
CA MET A 121 -17.53 -30.35 -10.55
C MET A 121 -18.56 -29.48 -11.27
N GLY A 122 -18.39 -29.24 -12.60
CA GLY A 122 -19.33 -28.46 -13.41
C GLY A 122 -20.70 -29.15 -13.47
N SER A 123 -20.75 -30.48 -13.62
CA SER A 123 -22.01 -31.24 -13.59
C SER A 123 -22.67 -31.23 -12.19
N ASP A 124 -21.89 -31.36 -11.13
CA ASP A 124 -22.39 -31.28 -9.75
C ASP A 124 -22.96 -29.89 -9.42
N LEU A 125 -22.30 -28.84 -9.88
CA LEU A 125 -22.74 -27.44 -9.68
C LEU A 125 -23.98 -27.10 -10.51
N SER A 126 -24.11 -27.61 -11.72
CA SER A 126 -25.30 -27.40 -12.57
C SER A 126 -26.58 -27.95 -11.97
N ALA A 127 -26.48 -28.98 -11.12
CA ALA A 127 -27.61 -29.53 -10.37
C ALA A 127 -28.20 -28.57 -9.32
N TYR A 128 -27.47 -27.53 -8.95
CA TYR A 128 -27.95 -26.50 -8.02
C TYR A 128 -28.68 -25.33 -8.72
N LEU A 129 -28.55 -25.20 -10.05
CA LEU A 129 -29.23 -24.17 -10.85
C LEU A 129 -30.61 -24.70 -11.29
N THR A 130 -31.67 -24.34 -10.56
CA THR A 130 -33.05 -24.60 -11.00
C THR A 130 -33.55 -23.49 -11.91
N PRO A 131 -34.43 -23.77 -12.91
CA PRO A 131 -34.89 -22.79 -13.92
C PRO A 131 -35.59 -21.54 -13.38
N GLN A 132 -35.98 -21.53 -12.11
CA GLN A 132 -36.71 -20.39 -11.48
C GLN A 132 -35.83 -19.20 -11.12
N HIS A 133 -34.50 -19.31 -11.19
CA HIS A 133 -33.55 -18.25 -10.80
C HIS A 133 -32.97 -17.45 -11.99
N LEU A 134 -33.32 -17.82 -13.23
CA LEU A 134 -32.79 -17.19 -14.46
C LEU A 134 -33.50 -15.92 -14.90
N LEU A 135 -34.53 -15.45 -14.20
CA LEU A 135 -35.35 -14.31 -14.63
C LEU A 135 -35.00 -12.94 -14.01
N SER A 136 -33.90 -12.83 -13.28
CA SER A 136 -33.52 -11.58 -12.60
C SER A 136 -32.16 -10.96 -13.03
N LEU A 137 -31.69 -11.25 -14.22
CA LEU A 137 -30.42 -10.71 -14.71
C LEU A 137 -30.65 -9.49 -15.60
N GLY A 138 -30.55 -8.29 -15.01
CA GLY A 138 -30.35 -7.03 -15.71
C GLY A 138 -28.85 -6.69 -15.77
N ASP A 139 -28.35 -6.59 -16.97
CA ASP A 139 -26.99 -6.20 -17.32
C ASP A 139 -26.71 -4.75 -16.88
N ASN A 140 -25.76 -4.52 -16.00
CA ASN A 140 -25.32 -3.18 -15.68
C ASN A 140 -23.79 -3.12 -15.59
N THR A 141 -23.17 -2.97 -16.73
CA THR A 141 -21.80 -2.48 -16.86
C THR A 141 -21.81 -0.94 -16.87
N TYR A 142 -21.70 -0.31 -15.72
CA TYR A 142 -21.42 1.12 -15.64
C TYR A 142 -19.96 1.37 -15.34
N ARG A 143 -19.28 2.01 -16.30
CA ARG A 143 -17.97 2.62 -16.09
C ARG A 143 -18.15 3.87 -15.23
N ALA A 144 -17.68 3.85 -13.99
CA ALA A 144 -17.58 5.02 -13.15
C ALA A 144 -16.56 6.00 -13.76
N LYS A 145 -16.96 7.26 -13.93
CA LYS A 145 -16.06 8.36 -14.26
C LYS A 145 -15.09 8.59 -13.09
N VAL A 146 -13.82 8.73 -13.42
CA VAL A 146 -12.76 9.05 -12.49
C VAL A 146 -12.96 10.47 -11.99
N PHE A 147 -13.23 10.64 -10.70
CA PHE A 147 -13.14 11.92 -10.01
C PHE A 147 -11.94 11.91 -9.09
N THR A 148 -11.17 12.98 -9.13
CA THR A 148 -10.02 13.25 -8.27
C THR A 148 -10.47 13.37 -6.82
N SER A 149 -9.72 12.73 -5.93
CA SER A 149 -10.00 12.67 -4.49
C SER A 149 -9.93 14.06 -3.86
N GLN A 150 -10.99 14.44 -3.15
CA GLN A 150 -10.91 15.49 -2.14
C GLN A 150 -10.30 14.92 -0.86
N ASP A 151 -9.37 15.65 -0.28
CA ASP A 151 -8.79 15.35 1.04
C ASP A 151 -9.88 15.34 2.11
N PHE A 152 -9.74 14.42 3.08
CA PHE A 152 -10.61 14.35 4.25
C PHE A 152 -10.34 15.60 5.11
N GLU A 153 -11.20 16.62 5.01
CA GLU A 153 -11.09 17.83 5.81
C GLU A 153 -11.59 17.59 7.24
N PRO A 154 -10.91 18.17 8.24
CA PRO A 154 -11.38 18.15 9.64
C PRO A 154 -12.78 18.73 9.86
N SER A 155 -13.35 19.44 8.88
CA SER A 155 -14.71 20.03 8.89
C SER A 155 -15.85 19.00 8.78
N GLU A 156 -15.58 17.73 8.44
CA GLU A 156 -16.61 16.70 8.24
C GLU A 156 -16.99 15.90 9.51
N VAL A 157 -16.46 16.28 10.67
CA VAL A 157 -16.78 15.64 11.93
C VAL A 157 -17.99 16.31 12.57
N ILE A 158 -19.06 15.54 12.77
CA ILE A 158 -20.36 16.01 13.25
C ILE A 158 -20.60 15.54 14.68
N GLY A 159 -21.18 16.40 15.50
CA GLY A 159 -21.74 16.05 16.82
C GLY A 159 -20.71 15.84 17.93
N LEU A 160 -19.49 16.39 17.81
CA LEU A 160 -18.41 16.23 18.81
C LEU A 160 -18.11 17.52 19.61
N GLU A 161 -18.80 18.60 19.35
CA GLU A 161 -18.53 19.91 19.97
C GLU A 161 -18.65 19.85 21.49
N GLU A 162 -19.70 19.22 22.00
CA GLU A 162 -19.91 19.09 23.47
C GLU A 162 -18.84 18.22 24.12
N ASP A 163 -18.41 17.14 23.45
CA ASP A 163 -17.36 16.25 23.94
C ASP A 163 -16.03 17.00 24.03
N ILE A 164 -15.64 17.74 23.00
CA ILE A 164 -14.41 18.52 22.95
C ILE A 164 -14.41 19.62 24.00
N GLU A 165 -15.51 20.36 24.15
CA GLU A 165 -15.64 21.41 25.16
C GLU A 165 -15.58 20.84 26.59
N LYS A 166 -16.12 19.65 26.81
CA LYS A 166 -15.99 18.94 28.10
C LYS A 166 -14.53 18.58 28.39
N LEU A 167 -13.81 18.03 27.40
CA LEU A 167 -12.39 17.67 27.53
C LEU A 167 -11.51 18.91 27.75
N LYS A 168 -11.79 20.02 27.05
CA LYS A 168 -11.13 21.31 27.27
C LYS A 168 -11.31 21.81 28.70
N ARG A 169 -12.57 21.82 29.20
CA ARG A 169 -12.83 22.20 30.58
C ARG A 169 -12.03 21.39 31.57
N TRP A 170 -11.95 20.08 31.38
CA TRP A 170 -11.13 19.22 32.24
C TRP A 170 -9.64 19.55 32.15
N THR A 171 -9.13 19.84 30.98
CA THR A 171 -7.74 20.15 30.74
C THR A 171 -7.35 21.52 31.36
N PHE A 172 -8.23 22.51 31.26
CA PHE A 172 -7.93 23.88 31.70
C PHE A 172 -8.25 24.17 33.16
N SER A 173 -9.19 23.43 33.77
CA SER A 173 -9.69 23.73 35.14
C SER A 173 -8.92 23.05 36.29
N ALA A 174 -8.00 22.16 36.02
CA ALA A 174 -7.34 21.39 37.08
C ALA A 174 -6.07 22.06 37.63
N SER A 175 -5.83 21.87 38.94
CA SER A 175 -4.72 22.49 39.70
C SER A 175 -3.45 21.62 39.82
N GLY A 176 -3.44 20.40 39.20
CA GLY A 176 -2.30 19.47 39.28
C GLY A 176 -1.33 19.58 38.09
N VAL A 177 -0.09 19.17 38.34
CA VAL A 177 0.98 19.18 37.32
C VAL A 177 0.69 18.20 36.20
N LEU A 178 0.25 16.97 36.49
CA LEU A 178 -0.11 15.94 35.49
C LEU A 178 -1.60 15.59 35.57
N GLN A 179 -2.28 15.79 34.50
CA GLN A 179 -3.67 15.41 34.34
C GLN A 179 -3.80 14.13 33.49
N ARG A 180 -4.76 13.30 33.86
CA ARG A 180 -5.10 12.12 33.10
C ARG A 180 -6.58 12.15 32.73
N ILE A 181 -6.90 11.92 31.45
CA ILE A 181 -8.24 11.94 30.89
C ILE A 181 -8.43 10.63 30.15
N GLY A 182 -9.53 9.94 30.41
CA GLY A 182 -9.92 8.71 29.69
C GLY A 182 -11.10 8.96 28.75
N ILE A 183 -11.02 8.44 27.54
CA ILE A 183 -12.16 8.34 26.61
C ILE A 183 -12.44 6.85 26.44
N VAL A 184 -13.56 6.40 26.99
CA VAL A 184 -13.90 4.98 27.07
C VAL A 184 -15.19 4.67 26.31
N GLY A 185 -15.19 3.61 25.53
CA GLY A 185 -16.40 3.20 24.80
C GLY A 185 -16.13 2.13 23.75
N MET A 186 -17.19 1.57 23.15
CA MET A 186 -17.10 0.51 22.15
C MET A 186 -16.34 0.93 20.89
N GLY A 187 -15.91 -0.06 20.09
CA GLY A 187 -15.30 0.17 18.78
C GLY A 187 -16.23 0.92 17.83
N GLY A 188 -15.68 1.82 17.01
CA GLY A 188 -16.46 2.56 16.00
C GLY A 188 -17.29 3.73 16.52
N LEU A 189 -17.20 4.06 17.84
CA LEU A 189 -17.92 5.17 18.47
C LEU A 189 -17.28 6.54 18.23
N GLY A 190 -16.07 6.58 17.68
CA GLY A 190 -15.37 7.84 17.38
C GLY A 190 -14.40 8.31 18.47
N LYS A 191 -13.96 7.44 19.41
CA LYS A 191 -12.99 7.80 20.47
C LYS A 191 -11.71 8.45 19.92
N THR A 192 -11.10 7.80 18.94
CA THR A 192 -9.89 8.32 18.25
C THR A 192 -10.17 9.65 17.58
N THR A 193 -11.34 9.80 16.93
CA THR A 193 -11.76 11.05 16.28
C THR A 193 -11.91 12.20 17.29
N ILE A 194 -12.51 11.94 18.46
CA ILE A 194 -12.62 12.92 19.56
C ILE A 194 -11.23 13.33 20.05
N ALA A 195 -10.35 12.34 20.32
CA ALA A 195 -8.99 12.60 20.77
C ALA A 195 -8.17 13.38 19.73
N GLN A 196 -8.32 13.08 18.44
CA GLN A 196 -7.64 13.76 17.35
C GLN A 196 -8.10 15.22 17.21
N LYS A 197 -9.41 15.46 17.21
CA LYS A 197 -9.97 16.83 17.18
C LYS A 197 -9.53 17.66 18.38
N PHE A 198 -9.49 17.05 19.57
CA PHE A 198 -8.95 17.69 20.76
C PHE A 198 -7.47 18.01 20.59
N PHE A 199 -6.68 17.08 20.07
CA PHE A 199 -5.24 17.23 19.87
C PHE A 199 -4.90 18.33 18.84
N GLU A 200 -5.75 18.51 17.82
CA GLU A 200 -5.58 19.51 16.75
C GLU A 200 -6.19 20.87 17.09
N ASP A 201 -7.01 20.97 18.15
CA ASP A 201 -7.66 22.22 18.54
C ASP A 201 -6.65 23.32 18.84
N ARG A 202 -6.83 24.50 18.24
CA ARG A 202 -5.88 25.61 18.35
C ARG A 202 -5.66 26.10 19.79
N ALA A 203 -6.72 26.11 20.59
CA ALA A 203 -6.62 26.52 22.00
C ALA A 203 -5.84 25.50 22.81
N VAL A 204 -6.04 24.21 22.55
CA VAL A 204 -5.29 23.11 23.19
C VAL A 204 -3.84 23.12 22.72
N ALA A 205 -3.61 23.25 21.41
CA ALA A 205 -2.28 23.25 20.82
C ALA A 205 -1.39 24.38 21.37
N GLY A 206 -1.98 25.56 21.64
CA GLY A 206 -1.25 26.71 22.21
C GLY A 206 -0.90 26.58 23.68
N CYS A 207 -1.40 25.57 24.40
CA CYS A 207 -1.20 25.38 25.83
C CYS A 207 -0.06 24.42 26.20
N PHE A 208 0.46 23.67 25.23
CA PHE A 208 1.49 22.66 25.44
C PHE A 208 2.71 22.91 24.56
N ASP A 209 3.90 22.89 25.18
CA ASP A 209 5.17 23.03 24.46
C ASP A 209 5.47 21.83 23.57
N LYS A 210 5.03 20.63 23.97
CA LYS A 210 5.20 19.38 23.21
C LYS A 210 3.88 18.62 23.09
N LYS A 211 3.63 18.06 21.91
CA LYS A 211 2.48 17.21 21.64
C LYS A 211 2.94 15.87 21.07
N ILE A 212 2.49 14.77 21.66
CA ILE A 212 2.92 13.42 21.32
C ILE A 212 1.67 12.55 21.12
N TRP A 213 1.63 11.80 20.00
CA TRP A 213 0.57 10.85 19.71
C TRP A 213 1.14 9.43 19.60
N VAL A 214 0.60 8.50 20.39
CA VAL A 214 1.02 7.10 20.40
C VAL A 214 -0.19 6.20 20.22
N SER A 215 -0.24 5.45 19.12
CA SER A 215 -1.23 4.38 18.93
C SER A 215 -0.70 3.09 19.55
N VAL A 216 -1.53 2.44 20.37
CA VAL A 216 -1.17 1.25 21.15
C VAL A 216 -1.97 0.06 20.63
N SER A 217 -1.35 -0.81 19.81
CA SER A 217 -1.98 -2.03 19.32
C SER A 217 -2.00 -3.16 20.37
N GLN A 218 -2.77 -4.24 20.15
CA GLN A 218 -2.82 -5.39 21.04
C GLN A 218 -1.46 -6.08 21.24
N ASP A 219 -0.65 -6.13 20.18
CA ASP A 219 0.67 -6.78 20.17
C ASP A 219 1.82 -5.75 20.31
N PHE A 220 1.68 -4.78 21.21
CA PHE A 220 2.73 -3.81 21.44
C PHE A 220 3.82 -4.32 22.40
N SER A 221 5.04 -3.81 22.24
CA SER A 221 6.06 -3.88 23.27
C SER A 221 6.30 -2.51 23.91
N ASP A 222 6.56 -2.48 25.20
CA ASP A 222 6.89 -1.25 25.96
C ASP A 222 7.99 -0.45 25.26
N GLU A 223 8.97 -1.14 24.71
CA GLU A 223 10.09 -0.56 23.96
C GLU A 223 9.65 0.21 22.72
N ARG A 224 8.65 -0.29 21.97
CA ARG A 224 8.12 0.40 20.77
C ARG A 224 7.42 1.69 21.13
N ILE A 225 6.60 1.68 22.18
CA ILE A 225 5.91 2.88 22.66
C ILE A 225 6.95 3.94 23.03
N ILE A 226 7.95 3.59 23.83
CA ILE A 226 8.97 4.50 24.28
C ILE A 226 9.81 5.03 23.14
N LYS A 227 10.18 4.19 22.16
CA LYS A 227 10.85 4.63 20.94
C LYS A 227 10.01 5.59 20.11
N SER A 228 8.71 5.37 20.01
CA SER A 228 7.79 6.29 19.32
C SER A 228 7.76 7.66 19.99
N ILE A 229 7.73 7.70 21.31
CA ILE A 229 7.79 8.95 22.08
C ILE A 229 9.13 9.68 21.83
N LEU A 230 10.26 8.98 21.88
CA LEU A 230 11.59 9.56 21.63
C LEU A 230 11.70 10.19 20.25
N VAL A 231 11.24 9.48 19.21
CA VAL A 231 11.26 10.01 17.84
C VAL A 231 10.46 11.30 17.72
N GLN A 232 9.28 11.37 18.34
CA GLN A 232 8.44 12.56 18.30
C GLN A 232 9.01 13.73 19.15
N LEU A 233 9.86 13.43 20.12
CA LEU A 233 10.62 14.42 20.86
C LEU A 233 11.84 14.96 20.09
N GLY A 234 12.19 14.33 18.95
CA GLY A 234 13.36 14.68 18.14
C GLY A 234 14.64 13.94 18.55
N GLU A 235 14.52 12.92 19.38
CA GLU A 235 15.64 12.13 19.89
C GLU A 235 15.90 10.89 19.02
N ASN A 236 17.16 10.48 18.87
CA ASN A 236 17.52 9.28 18.12
C ASN A 236 17.52 8.04 19.03
N PRO A 237 16.59 7.08 18.86
CA PRO A 237 16.52 5.89 19.72
C PRO A 237 17.60 4.83 19.40
N SER A 238 18.38 5.01 18.33
CA SER A 238 19.28 3.98 17.78
C SER A 238 20.48 3.62 18.69
N PRO A 239 21.09 4.48 19.50
CA PRO A 239 22.21 4.08 20.34
C PRO A 239 21.81 3.50 21.71
N VAL A 240 20.52 3.49 22.06
CA VAL A 240 20.06 3.16 23.40
C VAL A 240 19.31 1.83 23.39
N SER A 241 19.90 0.79 24.02
CA SER A 241 19.33 -0.56 24.08
C SER A 241 18.57 -0.88 25.37
N ASP A 242 18.70 -0.01 26.41
CA ASP A 242 18.06 -0.21 27.71
C ASP A 242 16.85 0.70 27.92
N LEU A 243 15.73 0.12 28.35
CA LEU A 243 14.47 0.80 28.63
C LEU A 243 14.62 1.92 29.65
N GLY A 244 15.48 1.73 30.67
CA GLY A 244 15.74 2.71 31.69
C GLY A 244 16.45 3.95 31.14
N GLN A 245 17.39 3.76 30.23
CA GLN A 245 18.09 4.85 29.56
C GLN A 245 17.16 5.62 28.62
N MET A 246 16.30 4.94 27.89
CA MET A 246 15.29 5.58 27.02
C MET A 246 14.35 6.48 27.82
N LEU A 247 13.86 6.01 28.97
CA LEU A 247 13.03 6.82 29.88
C LEU A 247 13.80 8.00 30.48
N HIS A 248 15.09 7.85 30.73
CA HIS A 248 15.94 8.94 31.17
C HIS A 248 16.05 10.05 30.12
N VAL A 249 16.25 9.69 28.86
CA VAL A 249 16.30 10.65 27.74
C VAL A 249 14.95 11.37 27.61
N ILE A 250 13.81 10.65 27.68
CA ILE A 250 12.48 11.29 27.67
C ILE A 250 12.37 12.32 28.82
N ASN A 251 12.81 11.96 30.02
CA ASN A 251 12.76 12.86 31.16
C ASN A 251 13.59 14.14 30.92
N GLN A 252 14.78 14.00 30.32
CA GLN A 252 15.62 15.17 29.99
C GLN A 252 14.95 16.03 28.91
N SER A 253 14.40 15.44 27.86
CA SER A 253 13.75 16.16 26.75
C SER A 253 12.46 16.87 27.16
N LEU A 254 11.78 16.40 28.20
CA LEU A 254 10.56 17.01 28.74
C LEU A 254 10.84 18.00 29.89
N GLN A 255 12.06 18.09 30.38
CA GLN A 255 12.38 18.93 31.51
C GLN A 255 12.04 20.40 31.24
N GLY A 256 11.23 20.99 32.11
CA GLY A 256 10.80 22.39 31.99
C GLY A 256 9.81 22.67 30.88
N GLN A 257 9.23 21.62 30.23
CA GLN A 257 8.24 21.73 29.16
C GLN A 257 6.89 21.15 29.57
N SER A 258 5.81 21.78 29.12
CA SER A 258 4.45 21.21 29.21
C SER A 258 4.21 20.26 28.05
N CYS A 259 3.56 19.12 28.33
CA CYS A 259 3.29 18.16 27.27
C CYS A 259 1.84 17.64 27.24
N LEU A 260 1.35 17.39 26.04
CA LEU A 260 0.13 16.63 25.78
C LEU A 260 0.52 15.30 25.13
N ILE A 261 0.21 14.20 25.82
CA ILE A 261 0.44 12.85 25.30
C ILE A 261 -0.90 12.17 25.11
N VAL A 262 -1.19 11.72 23.87
CA VAL A 262 -2.35 10.89 23.56
C VAL A 262 -1.88 9.46 23.39
N MET A 263 -2.46 8.55 24.20
CA MET A 263 -2.32 7.10 24.11
C MET A 263 -3.62 6.56 23.50
N ASP A 264 -3.58 6.26 22.21
CA ASP A 264 -4.78 5.89 21.47
C ASP A 264 -4.95 4.37 21.37
N ASP A 265 -6.19 3.90 21.57
CA ASP A 265 -6.66 2.52 21.57
C ASP A 265 -5.86 1.56 22.47
N VAL A 266 -5.69 1.92 23.75
CA VAL A 266 -4.95 1.14 24.75
C VAL A 266 -5.74 -0.10 25.16
N TRP A 267 -5.16 -1.30 24.97
CA TRP A 267 -5.74 -2.60 25.31
C TRP A 267 -5.25 -3.14 26.65
N SER A 268 -3.97 -3.01 26.89
CA SER A 268 -3.30 -3.37 28.14
C SER A 268 -2.05 -2.52 28.31
N PHE A 269 -1.46 -2.52 29.48
CA PHE A 269 -0.22 -1.80 29.78
C PHE A 269 0.56 -2.47 30.89
N ASN A 270 1.86 -2.19 30.97
CA ASN A 270 2.72 -2.63 32.05
C ASN A 270 2.88 -1.51 33.06
N GLN A 271 2.57 -1.75 34.32
CA GLN A 271 2.60 -0.76 35.39
C GLN A 271 3.98 -0.19 35.66
N ASP A 272 5.05 -0.97 35.47
CA ASP A 272 6.41 -0.53 35.84
C ASP A 272 6.93 0.62 34.98
N TRP A 273 6.80 0.52 33.65
CA TRP A 273 7.26 1.60 32.77
C TRP A 273 6.29 2.78 32.75
N TRP A 274 4.99 2.48 32.84
CA TRP A 274 3.95 3.52 32.90
C TRP A 274 4.15 4.45 34.12
N GLY A 275 4.38 3.85 35.28
CA GLY A 275 4.68 4.62 36.50
C GLY A 275 5.95 5.48 36.36
N LYS A 276 6.99 4.96 35.72
CA LYS A 276 8.23 5.70 35.43
C LYS A 276 8.01 6.85 34.43
N LEU A 277 7.25 6.64 33.38
CA LEU A 277 6.90 7.69 32.42
C LEU A 277 6.08 8.80 33.08
N CYS A 278 5.05 8.47 33.85
CA CYS A 278 4.25 9.43 34.56
C CYS A 278 5.09 10.22 35.58
N SER A 279 6.01 9.56 36.28
CA SER A 279 6.94 10.22 37.22
C SER A 279 7.89 11.18 36.50
N ALA A 280 8.36 10.82 35.31
CA ALA A 280 9.18 11.70 34.49
C ALA A 280 8.40 12.97 34.07
N ILE A 281 7.15 12.84 33.65
CA ILE A 281 6.29 13.95 33.26
C ILE A 281 5.97 14.84 34.51
N GLN A 282 5.72 14.28 35.67
CA GLN A 282 5.44 15.03 36.90
C GLN A 282 6.61 15.91 37.34
N LYS A 283 7.84 15.45 37.10
CA LYS A 283 9.06 16.21 37.46
C LYS A 283 9.29 17.46 36.58
N THR A 284 8.53 17.65 35.52
CA THR A 284 8.64 18.83 34.65
C THR A 284 8.17 20.12 35.37
N GLU A 285 7.40 20.00 36.47
CA GLU A 285 6.77 21.10 37.19
C GLU A 285 5.84 21.99 36.39
N LYS A 286 5.68 21.67 35.08
CA LYS A 286 4.74 22.30 34.19
C LYS A 286 3.49 21.46 33.99
N ARG A 287 2.40 22.12 33.68
CA ARG A 287 1.12 21.52 33.45
C ARG A 287 1.18 20.58 32.21
N SER A 288 0.94 19.30 32.39
CA SER A 288 0.94 18.30 31.35
C SER A 288 -0.35 17.49 31.38
N CYS A 289 -0.76 16.93 30.24
CA CYS A 289 -1.96 16.13 30.09
C CYS A 289 -1.65 14.82 29.38
N VAL A 290 -2.15 13.72 29.94
CA VAL A 290 -2.16 12.42 29.26
C VAL A 290 -3.61 12.05 28.98
N MET A 291 -3.93 11.84 27.72
CA MET A 291 -5.24 11.37 27.26
C MET A 291 -5.13 9.92 26.82
N ILE A 292 -6.06 9.09 27.26
CA ILE A 292 -6.08 7.65 27.00
C ILE A 292 -7.39 7.32 26.33
N THR A 293 -7.36 6.71 25.15
CA THR A 293 -8.57 6.10 24.56
C THR A 293 -8.51 4.59 24.72
N THR A 294 -9.60 3.98 25.12
CA THR A 294 -9.68 2.52 25.33
C THR A 294 -11.12 2.01 25.21
N ARG A 295 -11.25 0.70 25.02
CA ARG A 295 -12.56 0.01 25.06
C ARG A 295 -12.92 -0.50 26.46
N ASN A 296 -11.94 -0.59 27.36
CA ASN A 296 -12.10 -1.10 28.73
C ASN A 296 -11.81 -0.01 29.77
N GLU A 297 -12.82 0.27 30.58
CA GLU A 297 -12.72 1.25 31.66
C GLU A 297 -11.67 0.89 32.70
N ASP A 298 -11.51 -0.43 32.99
CA ASP A 298 -10.49 -0.88 33.93
C ASP A 298 -9.07 -0.48 33.50
N VAL A 299 -8.79 -0.50 32.18
CA VAL A 299 -7.50 -0.06 31.66
C VAL A 299 -7.27 1.42 31.96
N ALA A 300 -8.24 2.29 31.70
CA ALA A 300 -8.14 3.71 32.01
C ALA A 300 -7.93 3.96 33.52
N THR A 301 -8.70 3.28 34.34
CA THR A 301 -8.63 3.38 35.81
C THR A 301 -7.27 2.92 36.35
N HIS A 302 -6.75 1.79 35.88
CA HIS A 302 -5.44 1.27 36.29
C HIS A 302 -4.29 2.15 35.78
N MET A 303 -4.48 2.85 34.66
CA MET A 303 -3.51 3.87 34.20
C MET A 303 -3.61 5.18 35.01
N GLY A 304 -4.46 5.25 36.05
CA GLY A 304 -4.57 6.32 37.00
C GLY A 304 -5.49 7.45 36.54
N VAL A 305 -6.45 7.18 35.66
CA VAL A 305 -7.53 8.11 35.35
C VAL A 305 -8.58 8.04 36.44
N GLU A 306 -8.91 9.18 37.04
CA GLU A 306 -9.99 9.30 38.01
C GLU A 306 -11.36 9.03 37.29
N SER A 307 -12.30 8.37 37.97
CA SER A 307 -13.63 8.08 37.38
C SER A 307 -14.37 9.36 36.97
N SER A 308 -14.13 10.47 37.68
CA SER A 308 -14.68 11.80 37.34
C SER A 308 -14.10 12.38 36.02
N ARG A 309 -13.02 11.81 35.51
CA ARG A 309 -12.29 12.21 34.31
C ARG A 309 -12.36 11.19 33.19
N ILE A 310 -13.26 10.22 33.32
CA ILE A 310 -13.58 9.28 32.24
C ILE A 310 -14.75 9.84 31.44
N HIS A 311 -14.52 10.01 30.16
CA HIS A 311 -15.52 10.42 29.19
C HIS A 311 -16.04 9.20 28.45
N HIS A 312 -17.35 9.02 28.45
CA HIS A 312 -18.06 8.01 27.64
C HIS A 312 -18.78 8.73 26.49
N PRO A 313 -18.23 8.68 25.26
CA PRO A 313 -18.92 9.26 24.12
C PRO A 313 -20.30 8.59 23.92
N LYS A 314 -21.29 9.39 23.56
CA LYS A 314 -22.62 8.89 23.22
C LYS A 314 -22.67 8.51 21.75
N VAL A 315 -23.62 7.64 21.39
CA VAL A 315 -23.98 7.44 19.99
C VAL A 315 -24.57 8.74 19.44
N LEU A 316 -24.43 8.98 18.16
CA LEU A 316 -25.02 10.15 17.48
C LEU A 316 -26.53 10.13 17.58
N ASP A 317 -27.14 11.30 17.77
CA ASP A 317 -28.58 11.45 17.69
C ASP A 317 -29.08 11.29 16.24
N GLU A 318 -30.40 11.34 16.03
CA GLU A 318 -31.00 11.15 14.70
C GLU A 318 -30.57 12.22 13.70
N LYS A 319 -30.43 13.47 14.15
CA LYS A 319 -30.06 14.62 13.32
C LYS A 319 -28.62 14.52 12.89
N ASP A 320 -27.71 14.26 13.82
CA ASP A 320 -26.29 14.14 13.55
C ASP A 320 -25.98 12.86 12.75
N SER A 321 -26.68 11.76 13.04
CA SER A 321 -26.62 10.52 12.26
C SER A 321 -27.03 10.74 10.81
N TRP A 322 -28.14 11.47 10.58
CA TRP A 322 -28.58 11.81 9.23
C TRP A 322 -27.61 12.75 8.53
N SER A 323 -27.09 13.76 9.22
CA SER A 323 -26.10 14.68 8.67
C SER A 323 -24.82 13.96 8.27
N LEU A 324 -24.31 13.06 9.14
CA LEU A 324 -23.14 12.24 8.84
C LEU A 324 -23.39 11.33 7.63
N PHE A 325 -24.56 10.69 7.56
CA PHE A 325 -24.95 9.87 6.41
C PHE A 325 -24.97 10.68 5.11
N CYS A 326 -25.57 11.86 5.13
CA CYS A 326 -25.66 12.73 3.95
C CYS A 326 -24.28 13.16 3.44
N ASN A 327 -23.34 13.47 4.34
CA ASN A 327 -21.97 13.85 3.95
C ASN A 327 -21.26 12.74 3.17
N PHE A 328 -21.52 11.47 3.50
CA PHE A 328 -20.91 10.34 2.82
C PHE A 328 -21.71 9.84 1.61
N ALA A 329 -23.05 9.83 1.69
CA ALA A 329 -23.89 9.32 0.61
C ALA A 329 -24.06 10.33 -0.54
N PHE A 330 -24.04 11.63 -0.24
CA PHE A 330 -24.33 12.72 -1.19
C PHE A 330 -23.15 13.68 -1.34
N GLN A 331 -21.94 13.19 -1.46
CA GLN A 331 -20.71 14.01 -1.59
C GLN A 331 -20.78 14.96 -2.78
N GLU A 332 -21.30 14.51 -3.94
CA GLU A 332 -21.44 15.34 -5.15
C GLU A 332 -22.35 16.57 -4.96
N THR A 333 -23.33 16.47 -4.05
CA THR A 333 -24.26 17.56 -3.75
C THR A 333 -23.95 18.27 -2.42
N LYS A 334 -22.70 18.18 -1.95
CA LYS A 334 -22.25 18.77 -0.68
C LYS A 334 -23.15 18.34 0.51
N GLY A 335 -23.49 17.05 0.58
CA GLY A 335 -24.28 16.47 1.67
C GLY A 335 -25.78 16.78 1.60
N LYS A 336 -26.33 17.23 0.46
CA LYS A 336 -27.75 17.54 0.33
C LYS A 336 -28.53 16.43 -0.37
N CYS A 337 -29.49 15.82 0.32
CA CYS A 337 -30.48 14.94 -0.27
C CYS A 337 -31.64 15.75 -0.87
N SER A 338 -31.75 15.77 -2.20
CA SER A 338 -32.79 16.54 -2.91
C SER A 338 -34.09 15.76 -3.16
N ASN A 339 -34.07 14.43 -2.92
CA ASN A 339 -35.21 13.56 -3.24
C ASN A 339 -35.80 12.95 -1.96
N SER A 340 -37.07 13.25 -1.72
CA SER A 340 -37.84 12.82 -0.52
C SER A 340 -37.94 11.29 -0.37
N GLN A 341 -37.89 10.52 -1.48
CA GLN A 341 -37.97 9.07 -1.41
C GLN A 341 -36.62 8.47 -0.92
N PHE A 342 -35.50 9.02 -1.37
CA PHE A 342 -34.19 8.65 -0.86
C PHE A 342 -33.99 9.08 0.60
N GLU A 343 -34.51 10.27 0.96
CA GLU A 343 -34.48 10.74 2.34
C GLU A 343 -35.24 9.78 3.27
N LYS A 344 -36.45 9.34 2.88
CA LYS A 344 -37.23 8.41 3.69
C LYS A 344 -36.51 7.09 3.91
N VAL A 345 -36.06 6.44 2.83
CA VAL A 345 -35.37 5.15 2.91
C VAL A 345 -34.03 5.30 3.63
N GLY A 346 -33.30 6.39 3.37
CA GLY A 346 -32.03 6.69 4.03
C GLY A 346 -32.19 6.86 5.54
N LYS A 347 -33.21 7.59 6.02
CA LYS A 347 -33.47 7.73 7.46
C LYS A 347 -33.81 6.39 8.12
N GLU A 348 -34.55 5.52 7.43
CA GLU A 348 -34.82 4.17 7.92
C GLU A 348 -33.52 3.33 8.04
N ILE A 349 -32.62 3.41 7.06
CA ILE A 349 -31.30 2.74 7.09
C ILE A 349 -30.44 3.30 8.24
N VAL A 350 -30.37 4.63 8.39
CA VAL A 350 -29.62 5.30 9.46
C VAL A 350 -30.14 4.88 10.85
N GLY A 351 -31.47 4.79 11.02
CA GLY A 351 -32.05 4.30 12.26
C GLY A 351 -31.58 2.88 12.63
N LYS A 352 -31.34 2.02 11.63
CA LYS A 352 -30.81 0.66 11.86
C LYS A 352 -29.33 0.65 12.28
N CYS A 353 -28.56 1.69 11.94
CA CYS A 353 -27.16 1.83 12.36
C CYS A 353 -27.00 2.15 13.85
N GLY A 354 -28.07 2.48 14.56
CA GLY A 354 -28.07 2.70 16.02
C GLY A 354 -27.21 3.89 16.47
N GLY A 355 -27.05 4.90 15.63
CA GLY A 355 -26.26 6.09 15.93
C GLY A 355 -24.74 5.87 15.94
N LEU A 356 -24.26 4.72 15.48
CA LEU A 356 -22.83 4.40 15.47
C LEU A 356 -22.11 5.00 14.25
N PRO A 357 -21.14 5.92 14.44
CA PRO A 357 -20.50 6.63 13.33
C PRO A 357 -19.90 5.71 12.26
N LEU A 358 -19.20 4.64 12.65
CA LEU A 358 -18.59 3.72 11.71
C LEU A 358 -19.64 2.99 10.87
N ALA A 359 -20.74 2.52 11.48
CA ALA A 359 -21.84 1.86 10.78
C ALA A 359 -22.50 2.79 9.77
N ILE A 360 -22.73 4.04 10.16
CA ILE A 360 -23.34 5.07 9.31
C ILE A 360 -22.41 5.39 8.12
N LYS A 361 -21.13 5.65 8.38
CA LYS A 361 -20.13 5.96 7.34
C LYS A 361 -20.01 4.85 6.29
N THR A 362 -19.86 3.61 6.71
CA THR A 362 -19.66 2.48 5.79
C THR A 362 -20.88 2.22 4.92
N ILE A 363 -22.07 2.28 5.47
CA ILE A 363 -23.33 2.13 4.70
C ILE A 363 -23.55 3.32 3.77
N ALA A 364 -23.36 4.55 4.24
CA ALA A 364 -23.51 5.76 3.43
C ALA A 364 -22.55 5.75 2.24
N ALA A 365 -21.28 5.41 2.49
CA ALA A 365 -20.25 5.32 1.46
C ALA A 365 -20.53 4.19 0.44
N SER A 366 -21.11 3.07 0.89
CA SER A 366 -21.56 2.01 -0.03
C SER A 366 -22.72 2.46 -0.92
N LEU A 367 -23.64 3.27 -0.40
CA LEU A 367 -24.78 3.82 -1.12
C LEU A 367 -24.45 5.03 -2.00
N ALA A 368 -23.30 5.68 -1.77
CA ALA A 368 -22.84 6.82 -2.56
C ALA A 368 -22.68 6.48 -4.06
N THR A 369 -22.35 5.24 -4.38
CA THR A 369 -22.24 4.76 -5.77
C THR A 369 -23.58 4.47 -6.43
N GLU A 370 -24.69 4.48 -5.65
CA GLU A 370 -26.03 4.08 -6.07
C GLU A 370 -27.07 5.19 -5.79
N VAL A 371 -26.64 6.46 -5.78
CA VAL A 371 -27.49 7.63 -5.43
C VAL A 371 -28.67 7.85 -6.37
N HIS A 372 -28.69 7.21 -7.54
CA HIS A 372 -29.78 7.29 -8.52
C HIS A 372 -30.64 6.03 -8.55
N ASN A 373 -30.33 4.99 -7.74
CA ASN A 373 -31.00 3.71 -7.77
C ASN A 373 -31.74 3.40 -6.46
N LEU A 374 -32.95 3.89 -6.34
CA LEU A 374 -33.78 3.67 -5.14
C LEU A 374 -34.06 2.18 -4.86
N GLY A 375 -34.11 1.33 -5.88
CA GLY A 375 -34.28 -0.11 -5.72
C GLY A 375 -33.14 -0.71 -4.88
N LYS A 376 -31.91 -0.35 -5.17
CA LYS A 376 -30.73 -0.81 -4.38
C LYS A 376 -30.77 -0.37 -2.92
N TRP A 377 -31.23 0.84 -2.65
CA TRP A 377 -31.40 1.32 -1.27
C TRP A 377 -32.43 0.51 -0.51
N LYS A 378 -33.56 0.17 -1.16
CA LYS A 378 -34.59 -0.71 -0.58
C LYS A 378 -34.07 -2.12 -0.36
N ASP A 379 -33.33 -2.69 -1.32
CA ASP A 379 -32.72 -4.01 -1.18
C ASP A 379 -31.80 -4.06 0.05
N ILE A 380 -30.99 -3.03 0.28
CA ILE A 380 -30.12 -2.94 1.47
C ILE A 380 -30.95 -2.88 2.75
N LEU A 381 -32.03 -2.10 2.78
CA LEU A 381 -32.92 -2.01 3.93
C LEU A 381 -33.57 -3.37 4.25
N ASP A 382 -34.05 -4.08 3.24
CA ASP A 382 -34.67 -5.39 3.37
C ASP A 382 -33.67 -6.44 3.88
N HIS A 383 -32.44 -6.45 3.34
CA HIS A 383 -31.37 -7.32 3.84
C HIS A 383 -30.97 -6.97 5.28
N PHE A 384 -31.02 -5.70 5.67
CA PHE A 384 -30.78 -5.27 7.06
C PHE A 384 -31.79 -5.91 7.99
N HIS A 385 -33.07 -5.95 7.60
CA HIS A 385 -34.12 -6.62 8.36
C HIS A 385 -33.88 -8.12 8.46
N GLU A 386 -33.50 -8.80 7.37
CA GLU A 386 -33.21 -10.25 7.38
C GLU A 386 -32.06 -10.60 8.32
N LEU A 387 -30.95 -9.84 8.28
CA LEU A 387 -29.74 -10.13 9.09
C LEU A 387 -29.96 -9.85 10.57
N THR A 388 -30.70 -8.80 10.92
CA THR A 388 -31.01 -8.48 12.32
C THR A 388 -31.98 -9.47 12.95
N THR A 389 -32.89 -10.06 12.16
CA THR A 389 -33.85 -11.04 12.67
C THR A 389 -33.29 -12.45 12.86
N ARG A 390 -32.27 -12.84 12.08
CA ARG A 390 -31.71 -14.20 12.07
C ARG A 390 -30.58 -14.44 13.04
N LYS A 391 -29.86 -13.42 13.46
CA LYS A 391 -28.72 -13.52 14.39
C LYS A 391 -28.80 -12.34 15.36
N GLN A 392 -28.55 -12.56 16.64
CA GLN A 392 -28.32 -11.49 17.63
C GLN A 392 -27.04 -10.70 17.33
N ASN A 393 -26.84 -10.30 16.08
CA ASN A 393 -25.68 -9.52 15.65
C ASN A 393 -25.89 -8.04 16.01
N SER A 394 -24.81 -7.41 16.46
CA SER A 394 -24.82 -5.95 16.66
C SER A 394 -25.08 -5.23 15.31
N SER A 395 -25.75 -4.10 15.36
CA SER A 395 -26.04 -3.28 14.17
C SER A 395 -24.78 -2.93 13.37
N VAL A 396 -23.62 -2.78 14.05
CA VAL A 396 -22.33 -2.54 13.42
C VAL A 396 -21.88 -3.70 12.51
N LYS A 397 -21.89 -4.93 13.03
CA LYS A 397 -21.52 -6.11 12.23
C LYS A 397 -22.41 -6.29 11.03
N THR A 398 -23.71 -6.01 11.20
CA THR A 398 -24.68 -6.07 10.11
C THR A 398 -24.39 -5.02 9.04
N SER A 399 -24.12 -3.77 9.43
CA SER A 399 -23.76 -2.69 8.50
C SER A 399 -22.48 -2.98 7.73
N LEU A 400 -21.45 -3.46 8.42
CA LEU A 400 -20.18 -3.83 7.78
C LEU A 400 -20.34 -5.00 6.82
N GLN A 401 -21.15 -6.03 7.19
CA GLN A 401 -21.44 -7.16 6.32
C GLN A 401 -22.18 -6.71 5.05
N LEU A 402 -23.19 -5.86 5.17
CA LEU A 402 -23.91 -5.30 4.02
C LEU A 402 -22.99 -4.48 3.12
N SER A 403 -22.09 -3.69 3.71
CA SER A 403 -21.07 -2.92 2.95
C SER A 403 -20.12 -3.84 2.19
N TYR A 404 -19.70 -4.97 2.79
CA TYR A 404 -18.91 -5.99 2.12
C TYR A 404 -19.70 -6.69 1.00
N ASP A 405 -20.95 -7.06 1.26
CA ASP A 405 -21.81 -7.76 0.27
C ASP A 405 -22.07 -6.88 -0.96
N ALA A 406 -22.21 -5.58 -0.77
CA ALA A 406 -22.38 -4.58 -1.83
C ALA A 406 -21.10 -4.29 -2.62
N LEU A 407 -19.92 -4.77 -2.18
CA LEU A 407 -18.69 -4.60 -2.95
C LEU A 407 -18.74 -5.34 -4.29
N PRO A 408 -18.23 -4.71 -5.36
CA PRO A 408 -17.90 -5.43 -6.59
C PRO A 408 -17.00 -6.64 -6.31
N THR A 409 -17.18 -7.71 -7.06
CA THR A 409 -16.48 -8.98 -6.82
C THR A 409 -14.96 -8.81 -6.80
N HIS A 410 -14.41 -7.99 -7.69
CA HIS A 410 -12.97 -7.73 -7.73
C HIS A 410 -12.46 -6.98 -6.49
N LEU A 411 -13.24 -6.06 -5.88
CA LEU A 411 -12.82 -5.35 -4.68
C LEU A 411 -12.83 -6.24 -3.43
N LYS A 412 -13.69 -7.26 -3.39
CA LYS A 412 -13.75 -8.19 -2.25
C LYS A 412 -12.42 -8.91 -2.02
N GLN A 413 -11.78 -9.39 -3.08
CA GLN A 413 -10.48 -10.07 -2.97
C GLN A 413 -9.38 -9.15 -2.45
N PHE A 414 -9.35 -7.88 -2.92
CA PHE A 414 -8.35 -6.91 -2.44
C PHE A 414 -8.56 -6.59 -0.96
N LEU A 415 -9.81 -6.48 -0.53
CA LEU A 415 -10.13 -6.30 0.88
C LEU A 415 -9.70 -7.51 1.72
N LEU A 416 -9.93 -8.74 1.23
CA LEU A 416 -9.53 -9.96 1.94
C LEU A 416 -8.01 -10.07 2.18
N CYS A 417 -7.18 -9.48 1.32
CA CYS A 417 -5.73 -9.43 1.53
C CYS A 417 -5.33 -8.73 2.84
N PHE A 418 -6.14 -7.79 3.33
CA PHE A 418 -5.85 -7.12 4.59
C PHE A 418 -5.96 -8.05 5.81
N SER A 419 -6.61 -9.21 5.70
CA SER A 419 -6.81 -10.14 6.80
C SER A 419 -5.50 -10.65 7.43
N ILE A 420 -4.40 -10.73 6.67
CA ILE A 420 -3.12 -11.23 7.17
C ILE A 420 -2.35 -10.22 8.02
N TYR A 421 -2.71 -8.94 7.94
CA TYR A 421 -2.04 -7.90 8.71
C TYR A 421 -2.54 -7.88 10.16
N PRO A 422 -1.66 -7.68 11.12
CA PRO A 422 -2.05 -7.47 12.51
C PRO A 422 -2.97 -6.25 12.66
N GLU A 423 -3.63 -6.17 13.81
CA GLU A 423 -4.45 -5.01 14.18
C GLU A 423 -3.60 -3.72 14.21
N ASP A 424 -4.17 -2.60 13.77
CA ASP A 424 -3.49 -1.29 13.66
C ASP A 424 -2.20 -1.26 12.83
N PHE A 425 -1.91 -2.31 12.08
CA PHE A 425 -0.71 -2.36 11.25
C PHE A 425 -0.78 -1.31 10.14
N VAL A 426 0.23 -0.45 10.07
CA VAL A 426 0.36 0.55 9.00
C VAL A 426 0.99 -0.12 7.78
N ILE A 427 0.21 -0.22 6.72
CA ILE A 427 0.57 -0.90 5.47
C ILE A 427 1.05 0.13 4.47
N GLN A 428 2.21 -0.08 3.86
CA GLN A 428 2.66 0.72 2.72
C GLN A 428 1.83 0.35 1.49
N ALA A 429 1.17 1.35 0.89
CA ALA A 429 0.26 1.12 -0.24
C ALA A 429 0.97 0.48 -1.43
N GLU A 430 2.22 0.86 -1.70
CA GLU A 430 3.05 0.30 -2.76
C GLU A 430 3.29 -1.21 -2.55
N GLN A 431 3.65 -1.64 -1.33
CA GLN A 431 3.86 -3.05 -0.98
C GLN A 431 2.58 -3.87 -1.18
N LEU A 432 1.43 -3.32 -0.77
CA LEU A 432 0.14 -3.96 -0.95
C LEU A 432 -0.23 -4.11 -2.45
N VAL A 433 -0.02 -3.06 -3.24
CA VAL A 433 -0.26 -3.09 -4.69
C VAL A 433 0.69 -4.07 -5.39
N HIS A 434 1.96 -4.10 -4.99
CA HIS A 434 2.94 -5.07 -5.50
C HIS A 434 2.52 -6.52 -5.19
N TRP A 435 1.98 -6.79 -4.01
CA TRP A 435 1.41 -8.10 -3.70
C TRP A 435 0.27 -8.45 -4.65
N TRP A 436 -0.70 -7.54 -4.85
CA TRP A 436 -1.83 -7.78 -5.76
C TRP A 436 -1.40 -8.05 -7.20
N VAL A 437 -0.37 -7.34 -7.66
CA VAL A 437 0.23 -7.58 -9.00
C VAL A 437 0.93 -8.93 -9.04
N GLY A 438 1.71 -9.28 -8.02
CA GLY A 438 2.44 -10.55 -7.93
C GLY A 438 1.53 -11.77 -7.86
N GLU A 439 0.41 -11.67 -7.14
CA GLU A 439 -0.62 -12.72 -7.08
C GLU A 439 -1.38 -12.86 -8.42
N GLY A 440 -1.32 -11.81 -9.26
CA GLY A 440 -1.98 -11.76 -10.55
C GLY A 440 -3.46 -11.36 -10.45
N PHE A 441 -3.86 -10.67 -9.39
CA PHE A 441 -5.22 -10.18 -9.21
C PHE A 441 -5.55 -8.99 -10.10
N ILE A 442 -4.52 -8.28 -10.59
CA ILE A 442 -4.68 -7.13 -11.47
C ILE A 442 -4.31 -7.55 -12.89
N GLN A 443 -5.29 -7.52 -13.79
CA GLN A 443 -5.09 -7.83 -15.20
C GLN A 443 -4.47 -6.63 -15.92
N ARG A 444 -3.55 -6.93 -16.83
CA ARG A 444 -3.04 -5.93 -17.77
C ARG A 444 -4.14 -5.60 -18.78
N THR A 445 -4.66 -4.40 -18.74
CA THR A 445 -5.54 -3.91 -19.80
C THR A 445 -4.70 -3.38 -20.97
N GLU A 446 -5.11 -3.61 -22.19
CA GLU A 446 -4.48 -3.07 -23.40
C GLU A 446 -4.53 -1.54 -23.48
N HIS A 447 -5.18 -0.88 -22.51
CA HIS A 447 -5.38 0.54 -22.45
C HIS A 447 -4.34 1.23 -21.53
N SER A 448 -4.19 2.51 -21.64
CA SER A 448 -3.14 3.41 -21.13
C SER A 448 -2.67 3.27 -19.66
N LYS A 449 -3.35 2.49 -18.82
CA LYS A 449 -3.06 2.32 -17.38
C LYS A 449 -2.18 1.11 -17.11
N THR A 450 -1.27 1.23 -16.15
CA THR A 450 -0.48 0.11 -15.66
C THR A 450 -1.26 -0.74 -14.66
N ALA A 451 -0.77 -1.96 -14.38
CA ALA A 451 -1.31 -2.77 -13.28
C ALA A 451 -1.17 -2.04 -11.93
N GLU A 452 -0.10 -1.29 -11.74
CA GLU A 452 0.10 -0.47 -10.54
C GLU A 452 -0.93 0.66 -10.45
N ASP A 453 -1.16 1.43 -11.54
CA ASP A 453 -2.19 2.48 -11.57
C ASP A 453 -3.56 1.93 -11.18
N LEU A 454 -3.93 0.75 -11.70
CA LEU A 454 -5.18 0.06 -11.36
C LEU A 454 -5.21 -0.38 -9.88
N GLY A 455 -4.09 -0.86 -9.35
CA GLY A 455 -3.99 -1.23 -7.93
C GLY A 455 -4.28 -0.06 -7.00
N TYR A 456 -3.73 1.11 -7.30
CA TYR A 456 -4.03 2.32 -6.53
C TYR A 456 -5.47 2.81 -6.70
N GLU A 457 -6.08 2.63 -7.87
CA GLU A 457 -7.50 2.91 -8.06
C GLU A 457 -8.37 2.01 -7.19
N TYR A 458 -8.10 0.71 -7.15
CA TYR A 458 -8.83 -0.23 -6.29
C TYR A 458 -8.63 0.08 -4.80
N LEU A 459 -7.42 0.45 -4.39
CA LEU A 459 -7.17 0.90 -3.03
C LEU A 459 -7.98 2.16 -2.71
N THR A 460 -8.00 3.13 -3.63
CA THR A 460 -8.77 4.36 -3.49
C THR A 460 -10.28 4.07 -3.38
N ASP A 461 -10.78 3.11 -4.14
CA ASP A 461 -12.20 2.69 -4.06
C ASP A 461 -12.53 2.06 -2.71
N LEU A 462 -11.64 1.26 -2.13
CA LEU A 462 -11.82 0.72 -0.76
C LEU A 462 -11.80 1.83 0.29
N VAL A 463 -10.93 2.84 0.13
CA VAL A 463 -10.87 4.01 1.00
C VAL A 463 -12.16 4.83 0.91
N ARG A 464 -12.66 5.11 -0.30
CA ARG A 464 -13.92 5.84 -0.52
C ARG A 464 -15.12 5.14 0.12
N ARG A 465 -15.08 3.82 0.23
CA ARG A 465 -16.12 3.02 0.89
C ARG A 465 -15.93 2.91 2.41
N CYS A 466 -14.99 3.66 2.97
CA CYS A 466 -14.66 3.68 4.41
C CYS A 466 -14.30 2.29 4.98
N LEU A 467 -13.80 1.38 4.16
CA LEU A 467 -13.33 0.06 4.57
C LEU A 467 -11.83 0.03 4.86
N VAL A 468 -11.10 0.99 4.32
CA VAL A 468 -9.67 1.21 4.55
C VAL A 468 -9.46 2.66 4.97
N GLU A 469 -8.67 2.88 6.00
CA GLU A 469 -8.32 4.20 6.52
C GLU A 469 -6.97 4.63 5.96
N VAL A 470 -6.89 5.87 5.51
CA VAL A 470 -5.63 6.46 5.06
C VAL A 470 -4.88 6.99 6.26
N VAL A 471 -3.62 6.58 6.40
CA VAL A 471 -2.70 7.11 7.41
C VAL A 471 -1.91 8.28 6.83
N GLU A 472 -1.44 8.14 5.59
CA GLU A 472 -0.65 9.17 4.92
C GLU A 472 -0.96 9.22 3.43
N ARG A 473 -1.05 10.45 2.88
CA ARG A 473 -1.21 10.71 1.45
C ARG A 473 0.01 11.41 0.89
N ARG A 474 0.33 11.14 -0.37
CA ARG A 474 1.30 11.93 -1.12
C ARG A 474 0.72 13.33 -1.37
N GLY A 475 1.51 14.35 -1.09
CA GLY A 475 1.00 15.70 -0.90
C GLY A 475 0.31 16.34 -2.10
N TYR A 476 0.83 16.15 -3.33
CA TYR A 476 0.34 16.94 -4.48
C TYR A 476 -0.82 16.26 -5.24
N ASP A 477 -0.87 14.94 -5.30
CA ASP A 477 -1.88 14.18 -6.05
C ASP A 477 -2.83 13.37 -5.15
N GLY A 478 -2.64 13.43 -3.83
CA GLY A 478 -3.48 12.75 -2.86
C GLY A 478 -3.39 11.21 -2.90
N ARG A 479 -2.46 10.63 -3.65
CA ARG A 479 -2.24 9.18 -3.72
C ARG A 479 -1.98 8.59 -2.34
N VAL A 480 -2.63 7.51 -2.00
CA VAL A 480 -2.44 6.83 -0.72
C VAL A 480 -0.99 6.34 -0.61
N TYR A 481 -0.27 6.81 0.40
CA TYR A 481 1.09 6.37 0.69
C TYR A 481 1.10 5.24 1.71
N SER A 482 0.35 5.40 2.78
CA SER A 482 0.14 4.34 3.77
C SER A 482 -1.31 4.30 4.24
N CYS A 483 -1.76 3.12 4.61
CA CYS A 483 -3.14 2.88 5.04
C CYS A 483 -3.17 1.85 6.17
N LYS A 484 -4.31 1.77 6.85
CA LYS A 484 -4.62 0.73 7.83
C LYS A 484 -6.10 0.32 7.74
N MET A 485 -6.46 -0.72 8.45
CA MET A 485 -7.85 -1.16 8.54
C MET A 485 -8.36 -1.01 9.97
N HIS A 486 -9.57 -0.48 10.11
CA HIS A 486 -10.23 -0.42 11.42
C HIS A 486 -10.52 -1.83 11.93
N ASP A 487 -10.34 -2.07 13.23
CA ASP A 487 -10.46 -3.39 13.86
C ASP A 487 -11.75 -4.13 13.55
N LEU A 488 -12.90 -3.46 13.60
CA LEU A 488 -14.18 -4.09 13.31
C LEU A 488 -14.32 -4.51 11.84
N VAL A 489 -13.67 -3.78 10.91
CA VAL A 489 -13.60 -4.17 9.51
C VAL A 489 -12.63 -5.34 9.36
N ARG A 490 -11.51 -5.31 10.08
CA ARG A 490 -10.54 -6.42 10.12
C ARG A 490 -11.17 -7.70 10.66
N ASP A 491 -11.90 -7.64 11.77
CA ASP A 491 -12.63 -8.82 12.33
C ASP A 491 -13.57 -9.44 11.31
N LEU A 492 -14.29 -8.61 10.56
CA LEU A 492 -15.15 -9.10 9.49
C LEU A 492 -14.32 -9.70 8.33
N THR A 493 -13.23 -9.04 7.96
CA THR A 493 -12.36 -9.48 6.86
C THR A 493 -11.66 -10.80 7.20
N THR A 494 -11.20 -10.97 8.44
CA THR A 494 -10.60 -12.23 8.92
C THR A 494 -11.62 -13.35 8.92
N MET A 495 -12.84 -13.11 9.38
CA MET A 495 -13.94 -14.08 9.34
C MET A 495 -14.22 -14.56 7.91
N PHE A 496 -14.31 -13.65 6.95
CA PHE A 496 -14.52 -14.03 5.55
C PHE A 496 -13.30 -14.71 4.92
N ALA A 497 -12.08 -14.30 5.25
CA ALA A 497 -10.87 -14.95 4.76
C ALA A 497 -10.75 -16.40 5.30
N GLU A 498 -11.18 -16.64 6.52
CA GLU A 498 -11.26 -17.99 7.12
C GLU A 498 -12.40 -18.81 6.49
N ASP A 499 -13.57 -18.23 6.34
CA ASP A 499 -14.71 -18.84 5.66
C ASP A 499 -14.39 -19.25 4.20
N GLU A 500 -13.55 -18.48 3.55
CA GLU A 500 -13.03 -18.76 2.22
C GLU A 500 -11.73 -19.59 2.25
N MET A 501 -11.30 -20.12 3.40
CA MET A 501 -10.07 -20.91 3.58
C MET A 501 -8.81 -20.26 2.95
N LEU A 502 -8.74 -18.97 2.93
CA LEU A 502 -7.55 -18.23 2.50
C LEU A 502 -6.51 -18.16 3.61
N CYS A 503 -6.98 -18.00 4.82
CA CYS A 503 -6.20 -17.95 6.05
C CYS A 503 -6.88 -18.77 7.15
N SER A 504 -6.16 -19.02 8.23
CA SER A 504 -6.73 -19.61 9.47
C SER A 504 -6.35 -18.73 10.65
N PHE A 505 -7.26 -18.59 11.62
CA PHE A 505 -7.07 -17.76 12.80
C PHE A 505 -7.37 -18.53 14.08
N GLU A 506 -6.71 -18.16 15.17
CA GLU A 506 -6.97 -18.64 16.52
C GLU A 506 -6.85 -17.46 17.48
N ALA A 507 -7.91 -17.21 18.24
CA ALA A 507 -7.99 -16.05 19.15
C ALA A 507 -7.62 -14.70 18.49
N GLY A 508 -8.05 -14.50 17.24
CA GLY A 508 -7.76 -13.27 16.47
C GLY A 508 -6.36 -13.19 15.85
N LYS A 509 -5.46 -14.14 16.15
CA LYS A 509 -4.12 -14.23 15.56
C LYS A 509 -4.10 -15.24 14.42
N GLN A 510 -3.33 -14.93 13.38
CA GLN A 510 -3.19 -15.87 12.25
C GLN A 510 -2.45 -17.13 12.69
N LYS A 511 -2.97 -18.28 12.24
CA LYS A 511 -2.44 -19.62 12.51
C LYS A 511 -1.97 -20.28 11.23
N LEU A 512 -0.89 -21.04 11.33
CA LEU A 512 -0.43 -21.90 10.24
C LEU A 512 -1.39 -23.08 10.02
N SER A 513 -1.94 -23.20 8.82
CA SER A 513 -2.77 -24.31 8.37
C SER A 513 -2.30 -24.85 7.02
N PRO A 514 -2.38 -26.16 6.77
CA PRO A 514 -2.05 -26.76 5.48
C PRO A 514 -2.88 -26.21 4.30
N ASP A 515 -4.08 -25.73 4.59
CA ASP A 515 -4.99 -25.19 3.60
C ASP A 515 -4.85 -23.69 3.37
N SER A 516 -4.06 -22.97 4.19
CA SER A 516 -3.85 -21.54 4.05
C SER A 516 -3.18 -21.20 2.72
N ARG A 517 -3.69 -20.13 2.09
CA ARG A 517 -3.15 -19.56 0.85
C ARG A 517 -2.25 -18.36 1.12
N TRP A 518 -2.54 -17.59 2.15
CA TRP A 518 -1.81 -16.38 2.52
C TRP A 518 -1.36 -16.44 3.98
N LEU A 519 -0.16 -15.98 4.22
CA LEU A 519 0.43 -15.97 5.55
C LEU A 519 1.19 -14.67 5.81
N GLY A 520 0.79 -13.97 6.87
CA GLY A 520 1.57 -12.91 7.49
C GLY A 520 2.41 -13.49 8.63
N LEU A 521 3.70 -13.61 8.40
CA LEU A 521 4.61 -14.27 9.35
C LEU A 521 5.06 -13.29 10.42
N THR A 522 4.70 -13.55 11.68
CA THR A 522 5.12 -12.80 12.85
C THR A 522 6.27 -13.50 13.59
N SER A 523 6.98 -12.77 14.47
CA SER A 523 8.09 -13.32 15.26
C SER A 523 7.68 -14.46 16.24
N GLU A 524 6.40 -14.56 16.56
CA GLU A 524 5.87 -15.55 17.49
C GLU A 524 5.56 -16.90 16.81
N MET A 525 5.49 -16.93 15.48
CA MET A 525 5.14 -18.13 14.73
C MET A 525 6.31 -19.09 14.58
N SER A 526 6.09 -20.36 14.88
CA SER A 526 7.07 -21.42 14.61
C SER A 526 7.07 -21.76 13.11
N THR A 527 8.18 -21.56 12.43
CA THR A 527 8.34 -21.91 11.01
C THR A 527 8.46 -23.42 10.75
N ALA A 528 8.57 -24.23 11.81
CA ALA A 528 8.65 -25.70 11.69
C ALA A 528 7.43 -26.31 10.98
N THR A 529 6.28 -25.66 11.06
CA THR A 529 5.01 -26.11 10.48
C THR A 529 4.81 -25.68 9.01
N LEU A 530 5.66 -24.79 8.47
CA LEU A 530 5.61 -24.42 7.04
C LEU A 530 5.73 -25.61 6.07
N LYS A 531 6.34 -26.72 6.53
CA LYS A 531 6.46 -27.96 5.77
C LYS A 531 5.13 -28.54 5.25
N HIS A 532 4.06 -28.20 5.91
CA HIS A 532 2.73 -28.74 5.59
C HIS A 532 1.87 -27.78 4.76
N CYS A 533 2.38 -26.56 4.47
CA CYS A 533 1.63 -25.50 3.80
C CYS A 533 1.88 -25.49 2.28
N SER A 534 1.74 -26.62 1.60
CA SER A 534 2.02 -26.74 0.15
C SER A 534 1.12 -25.86 -0.75
N LYS A 535 -0.02 -25.41 -0.23
CA LYS A 535 -0.97 -24.54 -0.95
C LYS A 535 -0.66 -23.05 -0.82
N LEU A 536 0.38 -22.66 -0.07
CA LEU A 536 0.69 -21.26 0.20
C LEU A 536 1.10 -20.52 -1.06
N ARG A 537 0.48 -19.37 -1.31
CA ARG A 537 0.73 -18.51 -2.47
C ARG A 537 1.40 -17.20 -2.10
N ALA A 538 1.08 -16.64 -0.94
CA ALA A 538 1.73 -15.43 -0.43
C ALA A 538 2.28 -15.64 0.99
N LEU A 539 3.52 -15.21 1.18
CA LEU A 539 4.21 -15.20 2.46
C LEU A 539 4.84 -13.82 2.66
N LEU A 540 4.34 -13.08 3.66
CA LEU A 540 4.81 -11.74 3.98
C LEU A 540 5.34 -11.69 5.42
N LEU A 541 6.51 -11.09 5.61
CA LEU A 541 7.10 -10.89 6.93
C LEU A 541 6.49 -9.64 7.58
N MET A 542 5.77 -9.82 8.71
CA MET A 542 5.10 -8.76 9.44
C MET A 542 5.92 -8.20 10.60
N ALA A 543 7.07 -8.79 10.88
CA ALA A 543 7.86 -8.42 12.04
C ALA A 543 8.94 -7.38 11.71
N SER A 544 8.97 -6.28 12.44
CA SER A 544 10.18 -5.47 12.61
C SER A 544 11.11 -6.12 13.64
N SER A 545 11.51 -7.38 13.42
CA SER A 545 12.19 -8.12 14.47
C SER A 545 13.70 -8.10 14.31
N GLN A 546 14.38 -7.77 15.40
CA GLN A 546 15.77 -8.13 15.69
C GLN A 546 15.91 -9.64 16.02
N GLY A 547 14.90 -10.46 15.78
CA GLY A 547 14.92 -11.89 16.07
C GLY A 547 15.56 -12.69 14.93
N GLN A 548 16.38 -13.68 15.30
CA GLN A 548 16.88 -14.68 14.37
C GLN A 548 15.69 -15.40 13.73
N PHE A 549 15.56 -15.29 12.42
CA PHE A 549 14.54 -15.99 11.66
C PHE A 549 14.92 -17.47 11.62
N PRO A 550 14.10 -18.39 12.11
CA PRO A 550 14.48 -19.78 12.27
C PRO A 550 14.32 -20.58 10.97
N PHE A 551 14.96 -20.17 9.88
CA PHE A 551 15.05 -21.03 8.71
C PHE A 551 16.14 -22.08 8.90
N SER A 552 15.77 -23.27 9.38
CA SER A 552 16.68 -24.41 9.39
C SER A 552 16.67 -25.14 8.03
N LYS A 553 17.80 -25.74 7.67
CA LYS A 553 18.01 -26.45 6.39
C LYS A 553 16.94 -27.52 6.07
N ASN A 554 16.29 -28.08 7.08
CA ASN A 554 15.27 -29.14 6.96
C ASN A 554 13.83 -28.61 6.94
N GLN A 555 13.63 -27.29 7.04
CA GLN A 555 12.29 -26.67 7.15
C GLN A 555 11.87 -25.98 5.84
N MET A 556 12.82 -25.77 4.91
CA MET A 556 12.55 -25.17 3.60
C MET A 556 12.03 -26.21 2.62
N VAL A 557 10.80 -26.67 2.84
CA VAL A 557 10.12 -27.63 2.00
C VAL A 557 9.33 -26.89 0.92
N SER A 558 9.25 -27.50 -0.22
CA SER A 558 8.36 -27.34 -1.37
C SER A 558 7.16 -26.42 -1.15
N LEU A 559 7.38 -25.08 -1.17
CA LEU A 559 6.31 -24.11 -1.33
C LEU A 559 6.15 -23.78 -2.84
N ASP A 560 5.96 -24.84 -3.65
CA ASP A 560 6.02 -24.73 -5.12
C ASP A 560 4.91 -23.84 -5.68
N SER A 561 3.80 -23.64 -4.94
CA SER A 561 2.71 -22.74 -5.35
C SER A 561 2.97 -21.27 -5.00
N LEU A 562 4.09 -20.93 -4.35
CA LEU A 562 4.35 -19.57 -3.88
C LEU A 562 4.55 -18.60 -5.06
N ARG A 563 3.78 -17.50 -5.03
CA ARG A 563 3.79 -16.41 -6.00
C ARG A 563 4.39 -15.13 -5.44
N VAL A 564 4.17 -14.90 -4.15
CA VAL A 564 4.50 -13.67 -3.45
C VAL A 564 5.35 -13.99 -2.23
N LEU A 565 6.53 -13.40 -2.16
CA LEU A 565 7.45 -13.52 -1.04
C LEU A 565 7.97 -12.14 -0.66
N ASP A 566 7.54 -11.65 0.50
CA ASP A 566 8.03 -10.41 1.07
C ASP A 566 8.78 -10.70 2.38
N LEU A 567 10.08 -10.53 2.33
CA LEU A 567 11.02 -10.70 3.44
C LEU A 567 11.76 -9.37 3.71
N SER A 568 11.07 -8.24 3.52
CA SER A 568 11.67 -6.92 3.74
C SER A 568 12.22 -6.79 5.15
N ARG A 569 13.38 -6.12 5.27
CA ARG A 569 14.11 -5.87 6.53
C ARG A 569 14.56 -7.12 7.29
N ILE A 570 14.63 -8.28 6.60
CA ILE A 570 15.19 -9.50 7.21
C ILE A 570 16.67 -9.30 7.58
N ARG A 571 17.10 -9.83 8.73
CA ARG A 571 18.47 -9.76 9.21
C ARG A 571 19.03 -11.15 9.39
N LEU A 572 20.01 -11.51 8.58
CA LEU A 572 20.70 -12.80 8.60
C LEU A 572 22.21 -12.60 8.47
N ASP A 573 22.97 -13.54 9.02
CA ASP A 573 24.40 -13.67 8.65
C ASP A 573 24.53 -14.13 7.19
N SER A 574 25.72 -13.89 6.59
CA SER A 574 25.95 -14.20 5.17
C SER A 574 25.69 -15.66 4.81
N THR A 575 26.04 -16.59 5.69
CA THR A 575 25.85 -18.04 5.45
C THR A 575 24.37 -18.43 5.45
N SER A 576 23.59 -17.86 6.35
CA SER A 576 22.13 -18.08 6.41
C SER A 576 21.43 -17.41 5.23
N MET A 577 21.91 -16.24 4.79
CA MET A 577 21.39 -15.55 3.61
C MET A 577 21.64 -16.37 2.33
N GLU A 578 22.83 -16.96 2.13
CA GLU A 578 23.09 -17.83 0.99
C GLU A 578 22.15 -19.04 0.93
N LYS A 579 21.87 -19.67 2.09
CA LYS A 579 20.92 -20.77 2.18
C LYS A 579 19.48 -20.31 1.84
N LEU A 580 19.08 -19.15 2.36
CA LEU A 580 17.79 -18.54 2.03
C LEU A 580 17.65 -18.27 0.54
N LEU A 581 18.66 -17.65 -0.09
CA LEU A 581 18.68 -17.41 -1.53
C LEU A 581 18.62 -18.70 -2.34
N SER A 582 19.36 -19.75 -1.92
CA SER A 582 19.31 -21.05 -2.59
C SER A 582 17.88 -21.65 -2.59
N TRP A 583 17.13 -21.47 -1.49
CA TRP A 583 15.75 -21.88 -1.41
C TRP A 583 14.85 -20.99 -2.28
N ILE A 584 14.96 -19.67 -2.17
CA ILE A 584 14.16 -18.73 -2.98
C ILE A 584 14.29 -19.07 -4.46
N PHE A 585 15.48 -19.37 -4.96
CA PHE A 585 15.72 -19.70 -6.39
C PHE A 585 15.20 -21.08 -6.79
N SER A 586 14.67 -21.88 -5.87
CA SER A 586 13.91 -23.09 -6.20
C SER A 586 12.43 -22.81 -6.48
N LEU A 587 11.91 -21.63 -6.04
CA LEU A 587 10.50 -21.22 -6.16
C LEU A 587 10.21 -20.65 -7.56
N GLN A 588 10.18 -21.49 -8.58
CA GLN A 588 10.14 -21.04 -9.99
C GLN A 588 8.88 -20.27 -10.36
N ARG A 589 7.78 -20.45 -9.62
CA ARG A 589 6.50 -19.75 -9.86
C ARG A 589 6.46 -18.37 -9.21
N LEU A 590 7.49 -17.95 -8.49
CA LEU A 590 7.54 -16.67 -7.78
C LEU A 590 7.40 -15.50 -8.76
N ALA A 591 6.45 -14.61 -8.50
CA ALA A 591 6.16 -13.43 -9.29
C ALA A 591 6.56 -12.12 -8.60
N TYR A 592 6.55 -12.09 -7.27
CA TYR A 592 7.00 -10.96 -6.46
C TYR A 592 8.00 -11.41 -5.42
N LEU A 593 9.15 -10.76 -5.40
CA LEU A 593 10.20 -10.94 -4.40
C LEU A 593 10.61 -9.58 -3.84
N ASN A 594 10.41 -9.39 -2.54
CA ASN A 594 10.87 -8.22 -1.81
C ASN A 594 11.90 -8.65 -0.74
N LEU A 595 13.11 -8.13 -0.86
CA LEU A 595 14.21 -8.28 0.09
C LEU A 595 14.72 -6.90 0.55
N SER A 596 13.90 -5.83 0.40
CA SER A 596 14.34 -4.47 0.74
C SER A 596 14.81 -4.36 2.19
N GLY A 597 15.91 -3.65 2.40
CA GLY A 597 16.51 -3.48 3.72
C GLY A 597 17.08 -4.78 4.33
N ALA A 598 17.27 -5.84 3.53
CA ALA A 598 17.86 -7.09 4.00
C ALA A 598 19.33 -6.90 4.39
N VAL A 599 19.69 -7.33 5.60
CA VAL A 599 21.08 -7.34 6.11
C VAL A 599 21.73 -8.69 5.84
N GLY A 600 23.01 -8.69 5.41
CA GLY A 600 23.77 -9.88 5.06
C GLY A 600 23.64 -10.31 3.60
N LEU A 601 22.83 -9.61 2.79
CA LEU A 601 22.72 -9.82 1.35
C LEU A 601 23.85 -9.11 0.63
N LYS A 602 24.97 -9.81 0.33
CA LYS A 602 26.15 -9.24 -0.31
C LYS A 602 26.12 -9.27 -1.83
N GLU A 603 25.59 -10.33 -2.39
CA GLU A 603 25.45 -10.46 -3.84
C GLU A 603 24.20 -11.26 -4.25
N MET A 604 23.69 -10.94 -5.41
CA MET A 604 22.62 -11.69 -6.06
C MET A 604 23.25 -12.64 -7.09
N PRO A 605 23.23 -13.96 -6.86
CA PRO A 605 23.99 -14.92 -7.65
C PRO A 605 23.32 -15.26 -8.99
N SER A 606 24.05 -15.99 -9.84
CA SER A 606 23.58 -16.41 -11.17
C SER A 606 22.31 -17.25 -11.16
N SER A 607 21.99 -17.87 -10.03
CA SER A 607 20.79 -18.69 -9.84
C SER A 607 19.47 -17.90 -9.98
N ILE A 608 19.52 -16.57 -9.87
CA ILE A 608 18.35 -15.69 -10.07
C ILE A 608 17.67 -15.93 -11.41
N ARG A 609 18.40 -16.36 -12.46
CA ARG A 609 17.85 -16.71 -13.78
C ARG A 609 16.77 -17.81 -13.74
N LYS A 610 16.64 -18.54 -12.63
CA LYS A 610 15.61 -19.57 -12.46
C LYS A 610 14.23 -18.98 -12.21
N LEU A 611 14.15 -17.74 -11.70
CA LEU A 611 12.89 -17.07 -11.35
C LEU A 611 12.25 -16.37 -12.56
N ARG A 612 12.04 -17.08 -13.66
CA ARG A 612 11.55 -16.47 -14.92
C ARG A 612 10.14 -15.94 -14.86
N ASN A 613 9.35 -16.38 -13.88
CA ASN A 613 8.01 -15.81 -13.63
C ASN A 613 8.05 -14.48 -12.86
N LEU A 614 9.23 -14.00 -12.46
CA LEU A 614 9.34 -12.81 -11.62
C LEU A 614 8.92 -11.56 -12.39
N HIS A 615 7.96 -10.82 -11.82
CA HIS A 615 7.45 -9.54 -12.30
C HIS A 615 7.99 -8.37 -11.50
N LEU A 616 8.17 -8.55 -10.20
CA LEU A 616 8.64 -7.51 -9.30
C LEU A 616 9.80 -8.03 -8.46
N LEU A 617 10.92 -7.30 -8.50
CA LEU A 617 12.12 -7.55 -7.70
C LEU A 617 12.50 -6.27 -6.97
N ILE A 618 12.33 -6.28 -5.64
CA ILE A 618 12.61 -5.14 -4.77
C ILE A 618 13.80 -5.48 -3.88
N LEU A 619 14.88 -4.78 -4.10
CA LEU A 619 16.16 -4.90 -3.37
C LEU A 619 16.58 -3.57 -2.72
N ALA A 620 15.67 -2.58 -2.70
CA ALA A 620 15.96 -1.25 -2.16
C ALA A 620 16.52 -1.31 -0.74
N GLU A 621 17.37 -0.35 -0.37
CA GLU A 621 17.94 -0.22 0.99
C GLU A 621 18.83 -1.41 1.43
N CYS A 622 19.21 -2.31 0.54
CA CYS A 622 20.17 -3.38 0.84
C CYS A 622 21.60 -2.82 0.84
N SER A 623 22.04 -2.24 1.94
CA SER A 623 23.35 -1.56 2.05
C SER A 623 24.54 -2.51 1.77
N ASP A 624 24.40 -3.79 2.13
CA ASP A 624 25.45 -4.80 1.95
C ASP A 624 25.53 -5.33 0.53
N LEU A 625 24.51 -5.08 -0.32
CA LEU A 625 24.42 -5.60 -1.69
C LEU A 625 25.39 -4.84 -2.60
N THR A 626 26.52 -5.46 -2.94
CA THR A 626 27.57 -4.86 -3.77
C THR A 626 27.58 -5.38 -5.21
N LYS A 627 26.96 -6.54 -5.46
CA LYS A 627 26.97 -7.17 -6.79
C LYS A 627 25.62 -7.75 -7.17
N LEU A 628 25.25 -7.50 -8.42
CA LEU A 628 24.11 -8.11 -9.08
C LEU A 628 24.59 -8.87 -10.30
N HIS A 629 24.31 -10.16 -10.38
CA HIS A 629 24.82 -10.99 -11.47
C HIS A 629 24.13 -10.68 -12.80
N PRO A 630 24.84 -10.65 -13.97
CA PRO A 630 24.24 -10.37 -15.28
C PRO A 630 23.08 -11.29 -15.68
N SER A 631 22.96 -12.45 -15.05
CA SER A 631 21.83 -13.38 -15.24
C SER A 631 20.47 -12.80 -14.92
N ILE A 632 20.37 -11.63 -14.28
CA ILE A 632 19.10 -10.91 -14.10
C ILE A 632 18.46 -10.55 -15.45
N SER A 633 19.26 -10.38 -16.49
CA SER A 633 18.80 -10.09 -17.87
C SER A 633 17.93 -11.19 -18.49
N TYR A 634 17.88 -12.39 -17.87
CA TYR A 634 16.97 -13.47 -18.27
C TYR A 634 15.54 -13.34 -17.71
N LEU A 635 15.30 -12.41 -16.78
CA LEU A 635 13.98 -12.17 -16.16
C LEU A 635 13.09 -11.33 -17.08
N LYS A 636 12.72 -11.85 -18.25
CA LYS A 636 12.02 -11.11 -19.33
C LYS A 636 10.65 -10.58 -18.94
N ASN A 637 10.03 -11.16 -17.91
CA ASN A 637 8.72 -10.74 -17.40
C ASN A 637 8.81 -9.64 -16.34
N LEU A 638 10.03 -9.18 -15.99
CA LEU A 638 10.24 -8.18 -14.94
C LEU A 638 9.64 -6.83 -15.35
N ILE A 639 8.80 -6.29 -14.49
CA ILE A 639 8.11 -5.00 -14.63
C ILE A 639 8.77 -3.95 -13.75
N VAL A 640 9.15 -4.33 -12.51
CA VAL A 640 9.79 -3.46 -11.53
C VAL A 640 11.11 -4.08 -11.10
N LEU A 641 12.18 -3.29 -11.21
CA LEU A 641 13.48 -3.56 -10.62
C LEU A 641 13.87 -2.37 -9.75
N ASP A 642 13.79 -2.55 -8.44
CA ASP A 642 14.19 -1.52 -7.49
C ASP A 642 15.44 -1.95 -6.73
N CYS A 643 16.54 -1.25 -7.00
CA CYS A 643 17.83 -1.34 -6.31
C CYS A 643 18.20 0.02 -5.68
N GLY A 644 17.21 0.85 -5.33
CA GLY A 644 17.45 2.16 -4.75
C GLY A 644 18.17 2.05 -3.41
N SER A 645 19.10 2.96 -3.15
CA SER A 645 19.86 3.01 -1.87
C SER A 645 20.62 1.73 -1.49
N CYS A 646 21.01 0.93 -2.49
CA CYS A 646 21.87 -0.24 -2.29
C CYS A 646 23.35 0.12 -2.35
N GLY A 647 24.22 -0.80 -1.85
CA GLY A 647 25.67 -0.70 -1.98
C GLY A 647 26.23 -0.98 -3.38
N LEU A 648 25.37 -1.12 -4.40
CA LEU A 648 25.76 -1.40 -5.78
C LEU A 648 26.54 -0.24 -6.39
N GLN A 649 27.68 -0.54 -6.98
CA GLN A 649 28.47 0.44 -7.73
C GLN A 649 27.90 0.68 -9.14
N TYR A 650 27.31 -0.34 -9.76
CA TYR A 650 26.65 -0.28 -11.06
C TYR A 650 25.67 -1.46 -11.22
N LEU A 651 24.74 -1.31 -12.15
CA LEU A 651 23.94 -2.44 -12.63
C LEU A 651 24.69 -3.22 -13.70
N PRO A 652 24.52 -4.54 -13.78
CA PRO A 652 25.23 -5.35 -14.78
C PRO A 652 24.73 -5.09 -16.20
N GLN A 653 25.59 -5.34 -17.18
CA GLN A 653 25.26 -5.31 -18.59
C GLN A 653 24.09 -6.25 -18.91
N GLY A 654 23.24 -5.86 -19.86
CA GLY A 654 22.10 -6.63 -20.33
C GLY A 654 20.76 -6.26 -19.69
N ILE A 655 20.72 -5.26 -18.82
CA ILE A 655 19.46 -4.72 -18.27
C ILE A 655 18.52 -4.25 -19.39
N GLY A 656 19.05 -3.69 -20.48
CA GLY A 656 18.26 -3.31 -21.66
C GLY A 656 17.44 -4.45 -22.27
N ASN A 657 17.76 -5.72 -21.98
CA ASN A 657 17.00 -6.88 -22.44
C ASN A 657 15.67 -7.09 -21.69
N LEU A 658 15.41 -6.37 -20.60
CA LEU A 658 14.17 -6.45 -19.81
C LEU A 658 13.06 -5.62 -20.44
N SER A 659 12.60 -6.00 -21.62
CA SER A 659 11.70 -5.21 -22.48
C SER A 659 10.35 -4.85 -21.84
N GLN A 660 9.93 -5.56 -20.79
CA GLN A 660 8.69 -5.30 -20.06
C GLN A 660 8.88 -4.34 -18.88
N LEU A 661 10.12 -3.90 -18.61
CA LEU A 661 10.43 -3.08 -17.44
C LEU A 661 9.75 -1.71 -17.54
N GLN A 662 8.98 -1.37 -16.50
CA GLN A 662 8.25 -0.12 -16.36
C GLN A 662 8.86 0.79 -15.30
N GLU A 663 9.52 0.19 -14.29
CA GLU A 663 10.23 0.92 -13.25
C GLU A 663 11.65 0.38 -13.07
N LEU A 664 12.61 1.30 -13.07
CA LEU A 664 14.02 1.05 -12.77
C LEU A 664 14.51 2.04 -11.74
N SER A 665 14.88 1.54 -10.57
CA SER A 665 15.47 2.35 -9.49
C SER A 665 16.87 1.85 -9.16
N GLY A 666 17.76 2.80 -8.77
CA GLY A 666 19.14 2.51 -8.43
C GLY A 666 20.07 2.39 -9.65
N PHE A 667 19.64 2.87 -10.82
CA PHE A 667 20.52 2.97 -11.98
C PHE A 667 21.64 3.97 -11.72
N ARG A 668 22.89 3.52 -11.71
CA ARG A 668 24.06 4.37 -11.52
C ARG A 668 24.75 4.63 -12.85
N VAL A 669 24.90 5.91 -13.21
CA VAL A 669 25.62 6.31 -14.40
C VAL A 669 27.11 6.11 -14.17
N VAL A 670 27.75 5.38 -15.05
CA VAL A 670 29.20 5.05 -14.99
C VAL A 670 29.90 5.48 -16.28
N ARG A 671 31.22 5.55 -16.24
CA ARG A 671 32.05 5.82 -17.43
C ARG A 671 31.95 4.67 -18.44
N GLN A 672 32.01 4.97 -19.72
CA GLN A 672 31.95 3.94 -20.79
C GLN A 672 33.05 2.86 -20.67
N ALA A 673 34.18 3.21 -20.07
CA ALA A 673 35.31 2.26 -19.86
C ALA A 673 35.05 1.24 -18.74
N THR A 674 33.95 1.33 -17.99
CA THR A 674 33.65 0.38 -16.90
C THR A 674 33.13 -0.94 -17.47
N PRO A 675 33.92 -2.03 -17.37
CA PRO A 675 33.55 -3.29 -17.98
C PRO A 675 32.36 -3.94 -17.30
N GLN A 676 31.52 -4.63 -18.08
CA GLN A 676 30.36 -5.40 -17.60
C GLN A 676 29.25 -4.57 -16.91
N SER A 677 29.31 -3.25 -16.98
CA SER A 677 28.27 -2.35 -16.44
C SER A 677 27.20 -2.02 -17.47
N CYS A 678 26.00 -1.74 -16.98
CA CYS A 678 24.91 -1.22 -17.81
C CYS A 678 25.11 0.28 -18.05
N HIS A 679 25.17 0.70 -19.31
CA HIS A 679 25.30 2.08 -19.74
C HIS A 679 23.94 2.67 -20.13
N LEU A 680 23.83 4.00 -20.13
CA LEU A 680 22.63 4.71 -20.56
C LEU A 680 22.12 4.25 -21.93
N LEU A 681 23.03 3.94 -22.85
CA LEU A 681 22.68 3.44 -24.19
C LEU A 681 21.79 2.19 -24.18
N GLU A 682 21.95 1.30 -23.19
CA GLU A 682 21.13 0.09 -23.07
C GLU A 682 19.67 0.42 -22.76
N LEU A 683 19.40 1.53 -22.05
CA LEU A 683 18.04 1.93 -21.68
C LEU A 683 17.15 2.24 -22.89
N LYS A 684 17.77 2.50 -24.06
CA LYS A 684 17.01 2.71 -25.32
C LYS A 684 16.05 1.56 -25.63
N GLN A 685 16.36 0.34 -25.20
CA GLN A 685 15.55 -0.85 -25.44
C GLN A 685 14.34 -0.95 -24.48
N LEU A 686 14.34 -0.20 -23.38
CA LEU A 686 13.30 -0.22 -22.34
C LEU A 686 12.13 0.70 -22.71
N VAL A 687 11.48 0.42 -23.83
CA VAL A 687 10.40 1.27 -24.40
C VAL A 687 9.15 1.34 -23.51
N GLN A 688 9.03 0.46 -22.51
CA GLN A 688 7.91 0.47 -21.55
C GLN A 688 8.22 1.27 -20.28
N LEU A 689 9.46 1.80 -20.13
CA LEU A 689 9.92 2.44 -18.91
C LEU A 689 9.10 3.72 -18.63
N ARG A 690 8.56 3.82 -17.42
CA ARG A 690 7.74 4.94 -16.92
C ARG A 690 8.40 5.67 -15.76
N VAL A 691 9.14 4.95 -14.94
CA VAL A 691 9.84 5.47 -13.77
C VAL A 691 11.33 5.14 -13.89
N LEU A 692 12.16 6.15 -13.84
CA LEU A 692 13.61 6.01 -13.79
C LEU A 692 14.16 6.80 -12.61
N ARG A 693 14.81 6.09 -11.67
CA ARG A 693 15.56 6.71 -10.56
C ARG A 693 17.04 6.40 -10.74
N MET A 694 17.82 7.45 -11.03
CA MET A 694 19.23 7.33 -11.36
C MET A 694 20.13 8.10 -10.39
N ASN A 695 21.32 7.57 -10.18
CA ASN A 695 22.36 8.15 -9.34
C ASN A 695 23.55 8.58 -10.20
N LEU A 696 24.07 9.78 -9.94
CA LEU A 696 25.31 10.29 -10.52
C LEU A 696 26.32 10.54 -9.40
N SER A 697 27.60 10.29 -9.71
CA SER A 697 28.73 10.54 -8.84
C SER A 697 29.82 11.32 -9.59
N ASN A 698 30.91 11.66 -8.93
CA ASN A 698 32.08 12.29 -9.58
C ASN A 698 32.73 11.42 -10.67
N GLU A 699 32.47 10.12 -10.64
CA GLU A 699 32.99 9.17 -11.62
C GLU A 699 32.03 8.95 -12.80
N SER A 700 30.85 9.54 -12.76
CA SER A 700 29.87 9.43 -13.85
C SER A 700 30.30 10.23 -15.06
N GLU A 701 29.94 9.74 -16.24
CA GLU A 701 30.16 10.43 -17.51
C GLU A 701 28.94 10.20 -18.40
N ILE A 702 28.46 11.28 -19.02
CA ILE A 702 27.36 11.24 -19.98
C ILE A 702 27.88 11.84 -21.29
N THR A 703 27.94 11.02 -22.32
CA THR A 703 28.29 11.46 -23.67
C THR A 703 27.08 12.13 -24.36
N GLU A 704 27.29 12.86 -25.43
CA GLU A 704 26.21 13.49 -26.20
C GLU A 704 25.20 12.46 -26.72
N SER A 705 25.70 11.31 -27.21
CA SER A 705 24.83 10.23 -27.69
C SER A 705 24.02 9.56 -26.59
N GLU A 706 24.49 9.53 -25.36
CA GLU A 706 23.80 9.01 -24.21
C GLU A 706 22.75 10.01 -23.68
N GLY A 707 23.01 11.29 -23.78
CA GLY A 707 22.10 12.36 -23.37
C GLY A 707 20.76 12.32 -24.11
N GLU A 708 20.75 11.91 -25.37
CA GLU A 708 19.53 11.77 -26.17
C GLU A 708 18.67 10.54 -25.83
N ILE A 709 19.17 9.60 -25.05
CA ILE A 709 18.46 8.34 -24.79
C ILE A 709 17.15 8.58 -24.06
N LEU A 710 17.13 9.50 -23.09
CA LEU A 710 15.93 9.78 -22.32
C LEU A 710 14.78 10.28 -23.20
N SER A 711 15.07 11.05 -24.27
CA SER A 711 14.05 11.54 -25.20
C SER A 711 13.35 10.42 -25.97
N LYS A 712 14.01 9.27 -26.14
CA LYS A 712 13.47 8.07 -26.80
C LYS A 712 12.56 7.24 -25.89
N LEU A 713 12.62 7.47 -24.58
CA LEU A 713 11.76 6.80 -23.58
C LEU A 713 10.41 7.53 -23.49
N VAL A 714 9.61 7.45 -24.56
CA VAL A 714 8.37 8.22 -24.71
C VAL A 714 7.30 7.92 -23.63
N LYS A 715 7.41 6.82 -22.91
CA LYS A 715 6.52 6.47 -21.80
C LYS A 715 7.01 6.96 -20.44
N LEU A 716 8.20 7.53 -20.35
CA LEU A 716 8.78 8.00 -19.09
C LEU A 716 7.92 9.12 -18.51
N ARG A 717 7.46 8.94 -17.28
CA ARG A 717 6.60 9.88 -16.54
C ARG A 717 7.29 10.46 -15.32
N VAL A 718 8.16 9.66 -14.70
CA VAL A 718 8.86 10.03 -13.46
C VAL A 718 10.35 9.90 -13.69
N LEU A 719 11.08 10.98 -13.45
CA LEU A 719 12.55 10.99 -13.46
C LEU A 719 13.05 11.49 -12.11
N ALA A 720 13.85 10.67 -11.44
CA ALA A 720 14.56 11.08 -10.23
C ALA A 720 16.07 11.01 -10.48
N ILE A 721 16.75 12.10 -10.22
CA ILE A 721 18.19 12.22 -10.32
C ILE A 721 18.77 12.56 -8.96
N ASN A 722 19.64 11.71 -8.45
CA ASN A 722 20.37 11.94 -7.22
C ASN A 722 21.86 12.11 -7.54
N THR A 723 22.40 13.27 -7.18
CA THR A 723 23.82 13.61 -7.47
C THR A 723 24.66 13.42 -6.22
N GLU A 724 24.87 12.16 -5.86
CA GLU A 724 25.56 11.75 -4.64
C GLU A 724 27.05 12.15 -4.69
N ASP A 725 27.52 12.87 -3.67
CA ASP A 725 28.92 13.30 -3.53
C ASP A 725 29.54 14.11 -4.68
N CYS A 726 28.73 14.63 -5.59
CA CYS A 726 29.21 15.49 -6.66
C CYS A 726 29.63 16.87 -6.13
N LYS A 727 30.89 17.20 -6.18
CA LYS A 727 31.41 18.48 -5.67
C LYS A 727 31.66 19.52 -6.76
N ASP A 728 31.52 19.19 -8.05
CA ASP A 728 32.15 19.93 -9.11
C ASP A 728 31.18 20.56 -10.14
N ARG A 729 31.71 21.59 -10.86
CA ARG A 729 31.01 22.26 -11.98
C ARG A 729 30.67 21.32 -13.13
N THR A 730 31.41 20.22 -13.29
CA THR A 730 31.20 19.18 -14.31
C THR A 730 29.80 18.56 -14.27
N ILE A 731 29.16 18.52 -13.11
CA ILE A 731 27.82 17.94 -12.98
C ILE A 731 26.76 18.70 -13.78
N LEU A 732 26.84 20.03 -13.84
CA LEU A 732 25.91 20.83 -14.62
C LEU A 732 26.07 20.57 -16.11
N GLU A 733 27.30 20.54 -16.62
CA GLU A 733 27.60 20.25 -18.03
C GLU A 733 27.12 18.85 -18.41
N MET A 734 27.28 17.88 -17.51
CA MET A 734 26.80 16.51 -17.67
C MET A 734 25.27 16.43 -17.71
N LEU A 735 24.61 17.09 -16.77
CA LEU A 735 23.15 17.14 -16.72
C LEU A 735 22.56 17.92 -17.89
N ASP A 736 23.21 19.00 -18.35
CA ASP A 736 22.79 19.80 -19.52
C ASP A 736 22.74 18.97 -20.82
N ARG A 737 23.47 17.85 -20.90
CA ARG A 737 23.42 16.91 -22.03
C ARG A 737 22.19 16.02 -22.02
N LEU A 738 21.51 15.88 -20.87
CA LEU A 738 20.31 15.06 -20.79
C LEU A 738 19.13 15.74 -21.52
N HIS A 739 18.35 14.95 -22.24
CA HIS A 739 17.15 15.39 -22.93
C HIS A 739 15.97 14.52 -22.51
N PRO A 740 15.33 14.78 -21.34
CA PRO A 740 14.12 14.07 -20.94
C PRO A 740 12.97 14.29 -21.93
N PRO A 741 12.02 13.33 -22.04
CA PRO A 741 10.89 13.50 -22.94
C PRO A 741 9.94 14.59 -22.42
N PRO A 742 9.28 15.34 -23.34
CA PRO A 742 8.43 16.48 -22.97
C PRO A 742 7.17 16.09 -22.18
N ASN A 743 6.81 14.82 -22.19
CA ASN A 743 5.66 14.27 -21.46
C ASN A 743 6.00 13.79 -20.03
N LEU A 744 7.16 14.19 -19.50
CA LEU A 744 7.56 13.94 -18.10
C LEU A 744 6.57 14.66 -17.16
N LYS A 745 6.07 13.93 -16.15
CA LYS A 745 5.10 14.46 -15.18
C LYS A 745 5.72 14.82 -13.85
N GLU A 746 6.71 14.06 -13.41
CA GLU A 746 7.34 14.23 -12.10
C GLU A 746 8.86 14.29 -12.26
N LEU A 747 9.48 15.28 -11.64
CA LEU A 747 10.92 15.43 -11.61
C LEU A 747 11.41 15.60 -10.17
N TYR A 748 12.37 14.76 -9.79
CA TYR A 748 13.04 14.82 -8.51
C TYR A 748 14.53 15.06 -8.76
N LEU A 749 15.09 16.15 -8.19
CA LEU A 749 16.51 16.44 -8.22
C LEU A 749 17.02 16.55 -6.79
N ARG A 750 17.90 15.61 -6.39
CA ARG A 750 18.38 15.47 -5.02
C ARG A 750 19.88 15.68 -4.94
N ARG A 751 20.33 16.30 -3.83
CA ARG A 751 21.76 16.56 -3.50
C ARG A 751 22.51 17.36 -4.58
N TYR A 752 21.77 18.21 -5.31
CA TYR A 752 22.31 18.97 -6.43
C TYR A 752 23.24 20.09 -5.96
N PRO A 753 24.55 20.09 -6.34
CA PRO A 753 25.54 20.98 -5.76
C PRO A 753 25.72 22.32 -6.49
N HIS A 754 25.02 22.59 -7.61
CA HIS A 754 25.23 23.75 -8.44
C HIS A 754 24.24 24.89 -8.12
N LYS A 755 24.64 26.15 -8.47
CA LYS A 755 23.85 27.36 -8.20
C LYS A 755 22.63 27.54 -9.10
N ARG A 756 22.60 26.86 -10.25
CA ARG A 756 21.58 26.98 -11.32
C ARG A 756 21.09 25.59 -11.68
N LEU A 757 19.82 25.51 -12.05
CA LEU A 757 19.25 24.28 -12.60
C LEU A 757 19.79 24.00 -14.03
N PRO A 758 19.81 22.72 -14.47
CA PRO A 758 20.07 22.36 -15.87
C PRO A 758 19.10 23.05 -16.82
N LYS A 759 19.60 23.41 -18.03
CA LYS A 759 18.87 24.21 -19.05
C LYS A 759 17.56 23.59 -19.51
N TRP A 760 17.42 22.28 -19.44
CA TRP A 760 16.21 21.59 -19.84
C TRP A 760 15.11 21.59 -18.74
N ILE A 761 15.44 21.95 -17.49
CA ILE A 761 14.43 22.14 -16.44
C ILE A 761 13.78 23.52 -16.62
N ASN A 762 12.90 23.62 -17.57
CA ASN A 762 12.13 24.79 -17.86
C ASN A 762 10.75 24.47 -18.44
N PRO A 763 9.77 25.39 -18.39
CA PRO A 763 8.39 25.10 -18.81
C PRO A 763 8.23 24.85 -20.31
N THR A 764 9.17 25.27 -21.15
CA THR A 764 9.09 25.04 -22.60
C THR A 764 9.51 23.61 -22.98
N LYS A 765 10.46 23.04 -22.24
CA LYS A 765 10.95 21.68 -22.46
C LYS A 765 10.11 20.64 -21.72
N LEU A 766 9.66 20.96 -20.52
CA LEU A 766 8.85 20.09 -19.66
C LEU A 766 7.42 20.64 -19.54
N SER A 767 6.74 20.74 -20.68
CA SER A 767 5.47 21.47 -20.82
C SER A 767 4.30 20.86 -20.05
N VAL A 768 4.37 19.58 -19.63
CA VAL A 768 3.31 18.88 -18.89
C VAL A 768 3.77 18.44 -17.50
N LEU A 769 4.86 19.02 -16.98
CA LEU A 769 5.35 18.69 -15.63
C LEU A 769 4.31 19.08 -14.58
N GLN A 770 3.95 18.11 -13.73
CA GLN A 770 2.94 18.27 -12.66
C GLN A 770 3.58 18.40 -11.28
N TYR A 771 4.75 17.80 -11.09
CA TYR A 771 5.44 17.82 -9.80
C TYR A 771 6.95 18.04 -9.95
N LEU A 772 7.48 18.98 -9.17
CA LEU A 772 8.92 19.27 -9.08
C LEU A 772 9.37 19.17 -7.62
N CYS A 773 10.35 18.29 -7.36
CA CYS A 773 10.97 18.16 -6.06
C CYS A 773 12.47 18.48 -6.14
N LEU A 774 12.90 19.47 -5.36
CA LEU A 774 14.28 19.88 -5.18
C LEU A 774 14.68 19.67 -3.73
N GLU A 775 15.63 18.77 -3.49
CA GLU A 775 15.97 18.33 -2.14
C GLU A 775 17.50 18.30 -1.93
N ASN A 776 17.94 18.78 -0.77
CA ASN A 776 19.36 18.80 -0.38
C ASN A 776 20.29 19.52 -1.39
N GLY A 777 19.84 20.60 -1.98
CA GLY A 777 20.61 21.42 -2.93
C GLY A 777 21.54 22.40 -2.22
N SER A 778 22.80 22.00 -2.04
CA SER A 778 23.75 22.74 -1.19
C SER A 778 24.17 24.11 -1.70
N ALA A 779 23.93 24.45 -2.96
CA ALA A 779 24.35 25.72 -3.56
C ALA A 779 23.27 26.39 -4.43
N LEU A 780 22.10 25.78 -4.60
CA LEU A 780 21.06 26.27 -5.50
C LEU A 780 20.53 27.62 -5.03
N LYS A 781 20.56 28.63 -5.94
CA LYS A 781 20.16 30.01 -5.65
C LYS A 781 18.82 30.37 -6.23
N SER A 782 18.47 29.82 -7.40
CA SER A 782 17.23 30.13 -8.10
C SER A 782 16.67 28.92 -8.82
N ILE A 783 15.36 28.83 -8.83
CA ILE A 783 14.58 27.84 -9.59
C ILE A 783 13.91 28.48 -10.83
N ASN A 784 14.02 29.81 -10.98
CA ASN A 784 13.41 30.53 -12.07
C ASN A 784 14.33 30.51 -13.32
N PRO A 785 13.85 29.99 -14.46
CA PRO A 785 14.62 29.94 -15.70
C PRO A 785 14.94 31.32 -16.28
N SER A 786 14.12 32.33 -16.01
CA SER A 786 14.19 33.69 -16.60
C SER A 786 15.38 34.52 -16.09
N ALA A 787 16.09 34.13 -15.07
CA ALA A 787 17.24 34.86 -14.54
C ALA A 787 18.43 34.99 -15.56
N HIS A 788 18.31 34.51 -16.81
CA HIS A 788 19.41 34.36 -17.74
C HIS A 788 19.11 34.62 -19.23
N SER A 789 17.89 35.03 -19.61
CA SER A 789 17.59 35.42 -20.98
C SER A 789 17.21 36.91 -21.02
N GLU A 790 17.83 37.70 -21.91
CA GLU A 790 17.48 39.09 -22.15
C GLU A 790 16.10 39.26 -22.83
N GLU A 791 15.41 38.14 -23.10
CA GLU A 791 14.03 38.12 -23.61
C GLU A 791 13.06 37.95 -22.44
N GLU A 792 12.35 39.00 -22.09
CA GLU A 792 11.28 39.13 -21.07
C GLU A 792 10.00 38.32 -21.38
N SER A 793 10.03 37.20 -22.09
CA SER A 793 8.86 36.36 -22.19
C SER A 793 8.67 35.60 -20.85
N ALA A 794 7.63 35.95 -20.12
CA ALA A 794 7.26 35.31 -18.85
C ALA A 794 7.08 33.80 -19.04
N PHE A 795 8.09 33.01 -18.71
CA PHE A 795 8.00 31.57 -18.69
C PHE A 795 7.08 31.13 -17.53
N SER A 796 5.97 30.47 -17.86
CA SER A 796 4.99 30.00 -16.87
C SER A 796 4.89 28.47 -16.86
N TRP A 797 4.87 27.88 -15.68
CA TRP A 797 4.61 26.48 -15.45
C TRP A 797 3.10 26.21 -15.42
N ASN A 798 2.50 25.96 -16.58
CA ASN A 798 1.05 25.90 -16.74
C ASN A 798 0.41 24.65 -16.11
N TYR A 799 1.16 23.58 -15.91
CA TYR A 799 0.65 22.29 -15.39
C TYR A 799 1.29 21.86 -14.07
N LEU A 800 2.16 22.69 -13.49
CA LEU A 800 2.82 22.37 -12.22
C LEU A 800 1.82 22.52 -11.07
N GLU A 801 1.40 21.40 -10.51
CA GLU A 801 0.42 21.33 -9.41
C GLU A 801 1.10 21.22 -8.04
N GLY A 802 2.30 20.64 -7.99
CA GLY A 802 3.03 20.42 -6.75
C GLY A 802 4.50 20.82 -6.82
N LEU A 803 4.98 21.44 -5.73
CA LEU A 803 6.37 21.85 -5.56
C LEU A 803 6.88 21.41 -4.18
N CYS A 804 8.06 20.79 -4.16
CA CYS A 804 8.73 20.40 -2.93
C CYS A 804 10.13 21.01 -2.88
N LEU A 805 10.40 21.80 -1.85
CA LEU A 805 11.66 22.51 -1.62
C LEU A 805 12.18 22.13 -0.23
N LYS A 806 13.20 21.26 -0.17
CA LYS A 806 13.75 20.77 1.09
C LYS A 806 15.26 20.96 1.17
N PHE A 807 15.73 21.50 2.29
CA PHE A 807 17.16 21.72 2.57
C PHE A 807 17.87 22.47 1.44
N LEU A 808 17.34 23.67 1.09
CA LEU A 808 17.89 24.59 0.10
C LEU A 808 18.32 25.89 0.77
N PRO A 809 19.45 25.91 1.49
CA PRO A 809 19.83 27.04 2.36
C PRO A 809 20.16 28.32 1.60
N PHE A 810 20.53 28.23 0.32
CA PHE A 810 20.92 29.39 -0.50
C PHE A 810 19.85 29.82 -1.51
N LEU A 811 18.67 29.21 -1.50
CA LEU A 811 17.57 29.54 -2.39
C LEU A 811 17.02 30.94 -2.05
N ASP A 812 17.35 31.92 -2.88
CA ASP A 812 16.98 33.33 -2.71
C ASP A 812 15.86 33.67 -3.71
N GLU A 813 14.64 33.29 -3.38
CA GLU A 813 13.43 33.50 -4.20
C GLU A 813 12.32 34.12 -3.36
N ASP A 814 11.40 34.83 -4.03
CA ASP A 814 10.17 35.33 -3.43
C ASP A 814 9.00 34.42 -3.79
N TRP A 815 8.30 33.91 -2.77
CA TRP A 815 7.15 33.02 -3.00
C TRP A 815 6.05 33.67 -3.84
N THR A 816 5.82 34.99 -3.66
CA THR A 816 4.77 35.69 -4.39
C THR A 816 5.08 35.78 -5.89
N ASP A 817 6.37 35.85 -6.26
CA ASP A 817 6.78 35.86 -7.67
C ASP A 817 6.77 34.44 -8.25
N LEU A 818 7.20 33.44 -7.48
CA LEU A 818 7.08 32.03 -7.89
C LEU A 818 5.62 31.64 -8.14
N GLN A 819 4.70 32.07 -7.28
CA GLN A 819 3.29 31.77 -7.43
C GLN A 819 2.68 32.38 -8.72
N LYS A 820 3.14 33.55 -9.15
CA LYS A 820 2.72 34.17 -10.40
C LYS A 820 3.13 33.35 -11.63
N THR A 821 4.30 32.72 -11.58
CA THR A 821 4.81 31.88 -12.68
C THR A 821 4.28 30.44 -12.64
N MET A 822 3.60 30.03 -11.55
CA MET A 822 3.07 28.68 -11.32
C MET A 822 1.56 28.73 -11.08
N GLN A 823 0.78 29.07 -12.10
CA GLN A 823 -0.66 29.35 -11.95
C GLN A 823 -1.50 28.13 -11.51
N SER A 824 -1.05 26.91 -11.85
CA SER A 824 -1.74 25.66 -11.50
C SER A 824 -1.29 25.08 -10.14
N ILE A 825 -0.40 25.78 -9.43
CA ILE A 825 0.13 25.25 -8.16
C ILE A 825 -0.98 25.09 -7.11
N ARG A 826 -1.07 23.91 -6.51
CA ARG A 826 -2.06 23.56 -5.49
C ARG A 826 -1.41 23.11 -4.18
N TYR A 827 -0.19 22.59 -4.26
CA TYR A 827 0.53 22.05 -3.14
C TYR A 827 2.00 22.48 -3.15
N VAL A 828 2.47 23.03 -2.04
CA VAL A 828 3.89 23.34 -1.85
C VAL A 828 4.34 22.90 -0.48
N GLU A 829 5.41 22.11 -0.46
CA GLU A 829 6.07 21.67 0.77
C GLU A 829 7.44 22.34 0.86
N VAL A 830 7.69 23.04 1.95
CA VAL A 830 8.97 23.70 2.22
C VAL A 830 9.55 23.21 3.53
N SER A 831 10.85 22.91 3.55
CA SER A 831 11.57 22.56 4.77
C SER A 831 13.01 23.08 4.69
N ASN A 832 13.49 23.77 5.72
CA ASN A 832 14.87 24.26 5.82
C ASN A 832 15.34 25.09 4.59
N CYS A 833 14.47 26.00 4.09
CA CYS A 833 14.74 26.97 3.02
C CYS A 833 14.75 28.40 3.59
N PHE A 834 15.77 28.74 4.35
CA PHE A 834 15.81 29.96 5.19
C PHE A 834 15.76 31.28 4.39
N ASN A 835 16.22 31.30 3.15
CA ASN A 835 16.25 32.48 2.28
C ASN A 835 15.01 32.64 1.41
N LEU A 836 14.08 31.68 1.42
CA LEU A 836 12.80 31.84 0.71
C LEU A 836 11.95 32.91 1.38
N LYS A 837 11.63 33.99 0.62
CA LYS A 837 10.88 35.14 1.14
C LYS A 837 9.38 34.93 0.99
N ASN A 838 8.61 35.57 1.89
CA ASN A 838 7.14 35.64 1.83
C ASN A 838 6.37 34.31 1.78
N PHE A 839 7.02 33.18 2.06
CA PHE A 839 6.32 31.90 2.17
C PHE A 839 5.53 31.86 3.50
N PRO A 840 4.21 31.52 3.47
CA PRO A 840 3.37 31.50 4.66
C PRO A 840 3.64 30.23 5.50
N CYS A 841 4.71 30.25 6.27
CA CYS A 841 5.11 29.14 7.15
C CYS A 841 5.64 29.65 8.51
N PRO A 842 5.76 28.77 9.52
CA PRO A 842 6.33 29.10 10.83
C PRO A 842 7.78 29.63 10.78
N VAL A 843 8.29 30.05 11.94
CA VAL A 843 9.61 30.70 12.12
C VAL A 843 10.79 29.87 11.60
N ASP A 844 10.67 28.52 11.63
CA ASP A 844 11.67 27.57 11.13
C ASP A 844 11.68 27.44 9.58
N LYS A 845 10.77 28.17 8.90
CA LYS A 845 10.55 28.06 7.44
C LYS A 845 10.36 26.64 6.94
N SER A 846 9.65 25.85 7.72
CA SER A 846 9.14 24.55 7.37
C SER A 846 7.62 24.56 7.43
N GLY A 847 6.96 24.08 6.38
CA GLY A 847 5.50 24.04 6.33
C GLY A 847 4.95 23.58 4.97
N ILE A 848 3.66 23.40 4.96
CA ILE A 848 2.90 23.01 3.77
C ILE A 848 1.92 24.11 3.44
N TRP A 849 1.97 24.58 2.20
CA TRP A 849 0.97 25.46 1.63
C TRP A 849 0.04 24.67 0.69
N ARG A 850 -1.24 24.87 0.86
CA ARG A 850 -2.26 24.32 -0.04
C ARG A 850 -3.14 25.46 -0.54
N LYS A 851 -3.52 25.39 -1.82
CA LYS A 851 -4.50 26.30 -2.38
C LYS A 851 -5.85 26.02 -1.75
N VAL A 852 -6.45 27.01 -1.12
CA VAL A 852 -7.84 26.93 -0.67
C VAL A 852 -8.72 27.03 -1.91
N GLU A 853 -9.52 26.02 -2.16
CA GLU A 853 -10.57 26.10 -3.19
C GLU A 853 -11.74 26.90 -2.59
N ASP A 854 -12.06 28.05 -3.23
CA ASP A 854 -13.22 28.91 -2.87
C ASP A 854 -14.56 28.20 -3.13
#